data_8e7a7a4317b7dbd77d504538c110049f
#
_entry.id   8e7a7a4317b7dbd77d504538c110049f
#
_cell.length_a   1.000
_cell.length_b   1.000
_cell.length_c   1.000
_cell.angle_alpha   90.00
_cell.angle_beta   90.00
_cell.angle_gamma   90.00
#
_symmetry.space_group_name_H-M   'P 1'
#
loop_
_entity.id
_entity.type
_entity.pdbx_description
1 polymer ?
#
loop_
_entity_poly.entity_id
_entity_poly.type
_entity_poly.pdbx_seq_one_letter_code
_entity_poly.pdbx_strand_id
1 'polypeptide(L)'
;ALWLHMKRRGHLCGGTLRSGKVLIANRGEIACRVMRTAKKMGVRSVAVYSDADRHSMHVAMADEAYHIGPAASQQSYLRMDKILDVAKKSSAQAVHPGYGFLSENTEFAELCKQEGIIFIGPPSSAIRDMGIKSTSKHIMSAAGVPIIEGYHGEDQSDGKLQSEAARIGYPVMIKAVRGGGGKGMRIALSEAEFHEQLESARREARKSFNDDVMLIEKFVENPRHVEVQVFGDQYGDAVYLFERDCSVQRRHQKIIEEAPGPGISPEVRRKLGEAAVRAAKAVNYVGAGTVEFIMDAQHNFYFMEMNTRLQVEHPVSEMITGTDLVEWQLRVAAGEKLPLSQEQIVLNGHSFEARIYAEDPNNDFLPGAGPLLHLSTPQGDQCTRIETGVREGDEVSAHYDPMIAKLVVWGEDRAAALKRLRYCLRQYNIVGLNTNIDFLLSLSGHAEFEAGNVHTSFIPQHYDQLFPAAQRPSGALLCQAALGLLLREKQHTEIYRNQTSDMFSPFASSNGRRFNVLHCRNLTLQLGDDKVALSITYNPDGTYSMEVFHVSGALQMEGDVTYLRCSVNGVLSRPKLVILDNTVHIFSMEGSAQVDVPVPKFLAGVSGSSAQGGAVAPMTGTIEKVLVKAGDSVQKGDPLMVMIAMKMEHTIRAPKAGVVKKVFFKEGSQANRHAALVEMEQEEGAGEE
;
A
#
# COMPACT_ATOMS: atom_id res chain seq x y z
N ALA A 1 7.61 -0.36 -33.79
CA ALA A 1 7.86 0.81 -34.66
C ALA A 1 8.94 1.72 -34.09
N LEU A 2 8.92 2.04 -32.79
CA LEU A 2 9.88 2.93 -32.13
C LEU A 2 11.31 2.37 -32.14
N TRP A 3 11.47 1.11 -31.75
CA TRP A 3 12.76 0.42 -31.76
C TRP A 3 13.28 0.13 -33.16
N LEU A 4 12.41 0.08 -34.18
CA LEU A 4 12.80 0.06 -35.57
C LEU A 4 13.36 1.42 -36.04
N HIS A 5 12.89 2.54 -35.43
CA HIS A 5 13.39 3.88 -35.73
C HIS A 5 14.81 4.11 -35.13
N MET A 6 15.08 3.51 -33.95
CA MET A 6 16.43 3.50 -33.36
C MET A 6 17.45 2.80 -34.30
N LYS A 7 17.05 1.75 -35.03
CA LYS A 7 17.91 1.10 -36.06
C LYS A 7 18.30 2.00 -37.21
N ARG A 8 17.49 3.01 -37.53
CA ARG A 8 17.74 3.88 -38.72
C ARG A 8 18.60 5.10 -38.40
N ARG A 9 18.72 5.50 -37.14
CA ARG A 9 19.46 6.71 -36.74
C ARG A 9 20.77 6.39 -36.05
N GLY A 10 21.62 5.58 -36.57
CA GLY A 10 23.02 5.27 -36.21
C GLY A 10 23.81 6.14 -35.18
N HIS A 11 23.19 6.75 -34.20
CA HIS A 11 23.75 7.70 -33.24
C HIS A 11 23.72 7.29 -31.79
N LEU A 12 23.55 5.99 -31.51
CA LEU A 12 23.77 5.47 -30.16
C LEU A 12 24.94 4.50 -30.21
N CYS A 13 26.09 4.94 -29.71
CA CYS A 13 27.30 4.17 -29.46
C CYS A 13 27.40 2.80 -30.13
N GLY A 14 28.00 2.70 -31.29
CA GLY A 14 28.72 1.57 -31.93
C GLY A 14 28.15 0.14 -31.85
N GLY A 15 27.00 -0.11 -31.30
CA GLY A 15 26.39 -1.44 -31.18
C GLY A 15 25.09 -1.56 -31.99
N THR A 16 25.05 -2.47 -32.96
CA THR A 16 23.83 -2.80 -33.70
C THR A 16 22.74 -3.31 -32.75
N LEU A 17 21.71 -2.50 -32.53
CA LEU A 17 20.48 -2.83 -31.78
C LEU A 17 19.71 -3.95 -32.50
N ARG A 18 19.95 -5.20 -32.18
CA ARG A 18 19.37 -6.39 -32.86
C ARG A 18 17.94 -6.74 -32.45
N SER A 19 17.46 -6.31 -31.27
CA SER A 19 16.08 -6.56 -30.81
C SER A 19 15.70 -5.55 -29.76
N GLY A 20 14.54 -4.88 -29.87
CA GLY A 20 14.07 -3.94 -28.85
C GLY A 20 13.70 -4.65 -27.55
N LYS A 21 14.65 -4.71 -26.59
CA LYS A 21 14.45 -5.29 -25.26
C LYS A 21 14.73 -4.29 -24.17
N VAL A 22 13.87 -4.28 -23.17
CA VAL A 22 14.04 -3.52 -21.93
C VAL A 22 14.07 -4.48 -20.74
N LEU A 23 15.11 -4.39 -19.90
CA LEU A 23 15.16 -5.06 -18.63
C LEU A 23 14.45 -4.19 -17.59
N ILE A 24 13.53 -4.77 -16.84
CA ILE A 24 12.81 -4.10 -15.77
C ILE A 24 13.45 -4.50 -14.45
N ALA A 25 14.26 -3.59 -13.88
CA ALA A 25 15.00 -3.82 -12.63
C ALA A 25 14.09 -3.57 -11.41
N ASN A 26 12.93 -4.20 -11.40
CA ASN A 26 11.92 -4.05 -10.35
C ASN A 26 10.99 -5.27 -10.32
N ARG A 27 10.00 -5.25 -9.44
CA ARG A 27 9.05 -6.33 -9.18
C ARG A 27 7.61 -5.80 -9.04
N GLY A 28 6.69 -6.73 -8.87
CA GLY A 28 5.31 -6.43 -8.48
C GLY A 28 4.56 -5.58 -9.50
N GLU A 29 3.73 -4.67 -9.00
CA GLU A 29 2.82 -3.89 -9.85
C GLU A 29 3.54 -3.01 -10.85
N ILE A 30 4.66 -2.36 -10.45
CA ILE A 30 5.38 -1.45 -11.36
C ILE A 30 6.05 -2.21 -12.52
N ALA A 31 6.57 -3.41 -12.25
CA ALA A 31 7.11 -4.25 -13.32
C ALA A 31 5.99 -4.64 -14.32
N CYS A 32 4.84 -5.06 -13.81
CA CYS A 32 3.67 -5.34 -14.65
C CYS A 32 3.20 -4.11 -15.43
N ARG A 33 3.21 -2.93 -14.79
CA ARG A 33 2.84 -1.64 -15.40
C ARG A 33 3.74 -1.28 -16.59
N VAL A 34 5.05 -1.39 -16.40
CA VAL A 34 6.03 -1.13 -17.46
C VAL A 34 5.88 -2.14 -18.60
N MET A 35 5.71 -3.44 -18.29
CA MET A 35 5.53 -4.49 -19.28
C MET A 35 4.30 -4.27 -20.17
N ARG A 36 3.18 -3.83 -19.58
CA ARG A 36 1.96 -3.54 -20.34
C ARG A 36 2.20 -2.48 -21.40
N THR A 37 2.89 -1.38 -21.07
CA THR A 37 3.22 -0.34 -22.05
C THR A 37 4.28 -0.81 -23.04
N ALA A 38 5.34 -1.48 -22.59
CA ALA A 38 6.36 -2.04 -23.47
C ALA A 38 5.73 -2.97 -24.53
N LYS A 39 4.81 -3.84 -24.12
CA LYS A 39 4.09 -4.76 -25.01
C LYS A 39 3.23 -3.99 -26.03
N LYS A 40 2.49 -2.96 -25.63
CA LYS A 40 1.73 -2.08 -26.55
C LYS A 40 2.62 -1.43 -27.61
N MET A 41 3.86 -1.10 -27.23
CA MET A 41 4.85 -0.47 -28.12
C MET A 41 5.63 -1.50 -28.96
N GLY A 42 5.43 -2.80 -28.77
CA GLY A 42 6.17 -3.85 -29.45
C GLY A 42 7.61 -4.03 -28.94
N VAL A 43 7.89 -3.59 -27.71
CA VAL A 43 9.19 -3.73 -27.02
C VAL A 43 9.13 -4.98 -26.15
N ARG A 44 10.12 -5.87 -26.28
CA ARG A 44 10.21 -7.07 -25.44
C ARG A 44 10.69 -6.73 -24.04
N SER A 45 10.13 -7.42 -23.07
CA SER A 45 10.42 -7.23 -21.66
C SER A 45 11.25 -8.37 -21.07
N VAL A 46 12.25 -8.00 -20.26
CA VAL A 46 13.07 -8.93 -19.48
C VAL A 46 12.79 -8.65 -17.99
N ALA A 47 12.29 -9.65 -17.29
CA ALA A 47 12.06 -9.57 -15.85
C ALA A 47 13.25 -10.13 -15.07
N VAL A 48 13.41 -9.65 -13.86
CA VAL A 48 14.27 -10.25 -12.84
C VAL A 48 13.44 -10.65 -11.63
N TYR A 49 13.81 -11.72 -10.93
CA TYR A 49 13.07 -12.18 -9.77
C TYR A 49 13.95 -12.84 -8.72
N SER A 50 13.57 -12.65 -7.46
CA SER A 50 14.12 -13.36 -6.30
C SER A 50 13.42 -14.69 -6.07
N ASP A 51 13.91 -15.49 -5.13
CA ASP A 51 13.28 -16.77 -4.76
C ASP A 51 11.80 -16.59 -4.37
N ALA A 52 11.45 -15.50 -3.65
CA ALA A 52 10.08 -15.23 -3.25
C ALA A 52 9.15 -14.87 -4.42
N ASP A 53 9.69 -14.38 -5.52
CA ASP A 53 8.91 -13.89 -6.66
C ASP A 53 8.86 -14.88 -7.85
N ARG A 54 9.36 -16.10 -7.69
CA ARG A 54 9.46 -17.10 -8.78
C ARG A 54 8.16 -17.31 -9.56
N HIS A 55 7.03 -17.27 -8.86
CA HIS A 55 5.69 -17.50 -9.45
C HIS A 55 4.86 -16.23 -9.57
N SER A 56 5.45 -15.06 -9.31
CA SER A 56 4.74 -13.78 -9.33
C SER A 56 4.26 -13.39 -10.74
N MET A 57 3.25 -12.53 -10.76
CA MET A 57 2.59 -12.07 -11.99
C MET A 57 3.57 -11.43 -12.98
N HIS A 58 4.53 -10.61 -12.54
CA HIS A 58 5.48 -9.95 -13.43
C HIS A 58 6.42 -10.94 -14.13
N VAL A 59 6.77 -12.06 -13.47
CA VAL A 59 7.56 -13.13 -14.09
C VAL A 59 6.76 -13.82 -15.20
N ALA A 60 5.46 -14.09 -14.94
CA ALA A 60 4.59 -14.71 -15.90
C ALA A 60 4.27 -13.81 -17.12
N MET A 61 4.30 -12.48 -16.95
CA MET A 61 4.00 -11.50 -18.00
C MET A 61 5.17 -11.20 -18.93
N ALA A 62 6.41 -11.39 -18.47
CA ALA A 62 7.62 -11.06 -19.20
C ALA A 62 7.87 -12.00 -20.38
N ASP A 63 8.55 -11.49 -21.42
CA ASP A 63 9.01 -12.33 -22.53
C ASP A 63 10.19 -13.23 -22.13
N GLU A 64 11.03 -12.76 -21.19
CA GLU A 64 12.15 -13.49 -20.59
C GLU A 64 12.23 -13.13 -19.09
N ALA A 65 12.62 -14.10 -18.25
CA ALA A 65 12.79 -13.86 -16.81
C ALA A 65 14.04 -14.54 -16.26
N TYR A 66 14.76 -13.86 -15.37
CA TYR A 66 16.04 -14.32 -14.82
C TYR A 66 16.02 -14.27 -13.29
N HIS A 67 16.45 -15.35 -12.68
CA HIS A 67 16.62 -15.46 -11.24
C HIS A 67 17.86 -14.67 -10.79
N ILE A 68 17.73 -13.84 -9.76
CA ILE A 68 18.78 -12.96 -9.25
C ILE A 68 19.20 -13.22 -7.79
N GLY A 69 18.60 -14.21 -7.13
CA GLY A 69 19.03 -14.63 -5.79
C GLY A 69 17.92 -14.73 -4.75
N PRO A 70 18.32 -14.77 -3.47
CA PRO A 70 17.40 -14.93 -2.33
C PRO A 70 16.37 -13.81 -2.21
N ALA A 71 15.33 -14.03 -1.37
CA ALA A 71 14.24 -13.09 -1.16
C ALA A 71 14.70 -11.70 -0.63
N ALA A 72 15.75 -11.64 0.21
CA ALA A 72 16.26 -10.39 0.74
C ALA A 72 16.72 -9.43 -0.38
N SER A 73 16.22 -8.20 -0.39
CA SER A 73 16.49 -7.20 -1.44
C SER A 73 17.98 -6.90 -1.61
N GLN A 74 18.78 -6.87 -0.51
CA GLN A 74 20.21 -6.65 -0.54
C GLN A 74 20.97 -7.75 -1.28
N GLN A 75 20.40 -8.94 -1.40
CA GLN A 75 21.01 -10.09 -2.08
C GLN A 75 20.44 -10.32 -3.49
N SER A 76 19.45 -9.55 -3.89
CA SER A 76 18.72 -9.70 -5.16
C SER A 76 18.52 -8.35 -5.87
N TYR A 77 17.42 -7.65 -5.65
CA TYR A 77 17.03 -6.44 -6.39
C TYR A 77 17.97 -5.25 -6.21
N LEU A 78 18.75 -5.17 -5.14
CA LEU A 78 19.77 -4.14 -4.90
C LEU A 78 21.18 -4.53 -5.39
N ARG A 79 21.33 -5.71 -5.98
CA ARG A 79 22.60 -6.19 -6.53
C ARG A 79 22.79 -5.69 -7.97
N MET A 80 23.46 -4.54 -8.11
CA MET A 80 23.77 -3.89 -9.38
C MET A 80 24.51 -4.81 -10.36
N ASP A 81 25.48 -5.56 -9.86
CA ASP A 81 26.26 -6.53 -10.63
C ASP A 81 25.37 -7.61 -11.28
N LYS A 82 24.42 -8.16 -10.52
CA LYS A 82 23.49 -9.18 -11.05
C LYS A 82 22.53 -8.61 -12.08
N ILE A 83 22.03 -7.41 -11.86
CA ILE A 83 21.13 -6.74 -12.81
C ILE A 83 21.85 -6.47 -14.12
N LEU A 84 23.08 -5.94 -14.07
CA LEU A 84 23.90 -5.69 -15.27
C LEU A 84 24.29 -6.99 -16.00
N ASP A 85 24.59 -8.05 -15.26
CA ASP A 85 24.88 -9.37 -15.84
C ASP A 85 23.66 -9.92 -16.61
N VAL A 86 22.46 -9.80 -16.03
CA VAL A 86 21.21 -10.17 -16.74
C VAL A 86 21.00 -9.30 -17.98
N ALA A 87 21.24 -7.98 -17.89
CA ALA A 87 21.08 -7.08 -19.03
C ALA A 87 22.01 -7.49 -20.19
N LYS A 88 23.25 -7.86 -19.90
CA LYS A 88 24.22 -8.37 -20.89
C LYS A 88 23.79 -9.72 -21.45
N LYS A 89 23.44 -10.68 -20.60
CA LYS A 89 22.99 -12.03 -21.01
C LYS A 89 21.75 -12.02 -21.90
N SER A 90 20.77 -11.19 -21.54
CA SER A 90 19.54 -11.03 -22.32
C SER A 90 19.70 -10.15 -23.56
N SER A 91 20.84 -9.48 -23.71
CA SER A 91 21.08 -8.43 -24.72
C SER A 91 20.02 -7.30 -24.65
N ALA A 92 19.62 -6.91 -23.43
CA ALA A 92 18.76 -5.76 -23.23
C ALA A 92 19.50 -4.47 -23.53
N GLN A 93 18.88 -3.55 -24.27
CA GLN A 93 19.48 -2.26 -24.65
C GLN A 93 19.28 -1.20 -23.59
N ALA A 94 18.25 -1.36 -22.76
CA ALA A 94 17.89 -0.40 -21.74
C ALA A 94 17.43 -1.09 -20.46
N VAL A 95 17.57 -0.39 -19.35
CA VAL A 95 17.07 -0.81 -18.04
C VAL A 95 16.04 0.22 -17.57
N HIS A 96 14.85 -0.25 -17.21
CA HIS A 96 13.83 0.54 -16.55
C HIS A 96 13.86 0.22 -15.05
N PRO A 97 14.21 1.16 -14.18
CA PRO A 97 14.38 0.89 -12.75
C PRO A 97 13.06 0.88 -11.97
N GLY A 98 11.95 1.34 -12.57
CA GLY A 98 10.69 1.57 -11.87
C GLY A 98 10.80 2.65 -10.79
N TYR A 99 10.37 2.33 -9.58
CA TYR A 99 10.56 3.15 -8.38
C TYR A 99 11.10 2.31 -7.22
N GLY A 100 11.75 2.95 -6.23
CA GLY A 100 12.47 2.24 -5.16
C GLY A 100 13.70 1.49 -5.70
N PHE A 101 14.22 0.55 -4.95
CA PHE A 101 15.43 -0.22 -5.25
C PHE A 101 16.56 0.62 -5.86
N LEU A 102 16.89 0.41 -7.13
CA LEU A 102 18.02 1.08 -7.83
C LEU A 102 17.59 2.34 -8.60
N SER A 103 16.32 2.79 -8.52
CA SER A 103 15.81 3.89 -9.33
C SER A 103 16.49 5.24 -9.05
N GLU A 104 16.93 5.48 -7.84
CA GLU A 104 17.63 6.70 -7.40
C GLU A 104 19.09 6.42 -6.99
N ASN A 105 19.66 5.34 -7.53
CA ASN A 105 21.06 4.98 -7.26
C ASN A 105 21.98 5.59 -8.30
N THR A 106 22.80 6.56 -7.88
CA THR A 106 23.75 7.27 -8.75
C THR A 106 24.78 6.35 -9.37
N GLU A 107 25.33 5.41 -8.59
CA GLU A 107 26.35 4.47 -9.04
C GLU A 107 25.79 3.52 -10.10
N PHE A 108 24.56 3.03 -9.91
CA PHE A 108 23.90 2.18 -10.89
C PHE A 108 23.66 2.87 -12.24
N ALA A 109 23.24 4.14 -12.21
CA ALA A 109 23.05 4.93 -13.43
C ALA A 109 24.40 5.12 -14.19
N GLU A 110 25.49 5.38 -13.45
CA GLU A 110 26.84 5.47 -14.03
C GLU A 110 27.34 4.14 -14.59
N LEU A 111 27.14 3.03 -13.87
CA LEU A 111 27.51 1.70 -14.34
C LEU A 111 26.77 1.32 -15.62
N CYS A 112 25.46 1.59 -15.70
CA CYS A 112 24.70 1.38 -16.95
C CYS A 112 25.33 2.14 -18.12
N LYS A 113 25.70 3.42 -17.91
CA LYS A 113 26.33 4.25 -18.94
C LYS A 113 27.68 3.69 -19.37
N GLN A 114 28.53 3.25 -18.43
CA GLN A 114 29.83 2.66 -18.70
C GLN A 114 29.70 1.37 -19.52
N GLU A 115 28.68 0.58 -19.26
CA GLU A 115 28.42 -0.69 -19.97
C GLU A 115 27.64 -0.51 -21.29
N GLY A 116 27.35 0.74 -21.69
CA GLY A 116 26.62 1.05 -22.92
C GLY A 116 25.14 0.65 -22.87
N ILE A 117 24.57 0.52 -21.67
CA ILE A 117 23.15 0.21 -21.43
C ILE A 117 22.42 1.50 -21.09
N ILE A 118 21.29 1.77 -21.74
CA ILE A 118 20.50 2.98 -21.50
C ILE A 118 19.80 2.83 -20.15
N PHE A 119 20.13 3.71 -19.18
CA PHE A 119 19.36 3.86 -17.97
C PHE A 119 18.11 4.75 -18.29
N ILE A 120 16.89 4.21 -18.11
CA ILE A 120 15.64 4.93 -18.36
C ILE A 120 15.31 5.76 -17.12
N GLY A 121 15.81 6.98 -17.10
CA GLY A 121 15.72 7.90 -15.98
C GLY A 121 16.60 9.13 -16.18
N PRO A 122 16.75 9.94 -15.13
CA PRO A 122 17.58 11.15 -15.20
C PRO A 122 19.08 10.83 -15.24
N PRO A 123 19.91 11.81 -15.59
CA PRO A 123 21.35 11.66 -15.49
C PRO A 123 21.79 11.49 -14.01
N SER A 124 22.87 10.77 -13.80
CA SER A 124 23.43 10.49 -12.46
C SER A 124 23.72 11.76 -11.65
N SER A 125 24.10 12.86 -12.30
CA SER A 125 24.28 14.17 -11.67
C SER A 125 22.99 14.68 -11.03
N ALA A 126 21.86 14.58 -11.71
CA ALA A 126 20.56 15.01 -11.16
C ALA A 126 20.15 14.14 -9.94
N ILE A 127 20.37 12.83 -10.02
CA ILE A 127 20.12 11.93 -8.89
C ILE A 127 20.97 12.33 -7.67
N ARG A 128 22.26 12.54 -7.87
CA ARG A 128 23.17 12.92 -6.81
C ARG A 128 22.80 14.27 -6.19
N ASP A 129 22.60 15.29 -7.02
CA ASP A 129 22.41 16.67 -6.58
C ASP A 129 21.06 16.84 -5.86
N MET A 130 20.03 16.10 -6.26
CA MET A 130 18.72 16.09 -5.60
C MET A 130 18.64 15.16 -4.38
N GLY A 131 19.52 14.17 -4.29
CA GLY A 131 19.59 13.25 -3.14
C GLY A 131 20.10 13.87 -1.83
N ILE A 132 20.69 15.08 -1.88
CA ILE A 132 21.22 15.81 -0.72
C ILE A 132 20.35 17.05 -0.50
N LYS A 133 19.61 17.10 0.61
CA LYS A 133 18.60 18.16 0.88
C LYS A 133 19.19 19.57 0.90
N SER A 134 20.37 19.76 1.46
CA SER A 134 21.06 21.06 1.48
C SER A 134 21.45 21.53 0.08
N THR A 135 22.04 20.62 -0.72
CA THR A 135 22.45 20.90 -2.10
C THR A 135 21.23 21.19 -2.98
N SER A 136 20.17 20.35 -2.88
CA SER A 136 18.95 20.53 -3.66
C SER A 136 18.29 21.88 -3.38
N LYS A 137 18.20 22.29 -2.11
CA LYS A 137 17.62 23.61 -1.75
C LYS A 137 18.44 24.78 -2.24
N HIS A 138 19.77 24.66 -2.21
CA HIS A 138 20.65 25.70 -2.78
C HIS A 138 20.43 25.86 -4.28
N ILE A 139 20.40 24.76 -5.02
CA ILE A 139 20.13 24.75 -6.47
C ILE A 139 18.76 25.34 -6.78
N MET A 140 17.73 24.93 -6.02
CA MET A 140 16.36 25.40 -6.24
C MET A 140 16.20 26.88 -5.94
N SER A 141 16.81 27.39 -4.87
CA SER A 141 16.84 28.80 -4.55
C SER A 141 17.50 29.63 -5.67
N ALA A 142 18.63 29.16 -6.19
CA ALA A 142 19.31 29.82 -7.33
C ALA A 142 18.47 29.79 -8.62
N ALA A 143 17.63 28.78 -8.81
CA ALA A 143 16.69 28.65 -9.92
C ALA A 143 15.39 29.47 -9.73
N GLY A 144 15.26 30.22 -8.63
CA GLY A 144 14.05 30.99 -8.33
C GLY A 144 12.84 30.16 -7.96
N VAL A 145 13.04 28.93 -7.46
CA VAL A 145 11.99 28.09 -6.89
C VAL A 145 11.81 28.46 -5.42
N PRO A 146 10.59 28.76 -4.94
CA PRO A 146 10.37 29.11 -3.55
C PRO A 146 10.84 28.01 -2.60
N ILE A 147 11.63 28.34 -1.60
CA ILE A 147 12.07 27.43 -0.53
C ILE A 147 11.57 27.94 0.82
N ILE A 148 11.37 27.01 1.76
CA ILE A 148 11.02 27.35 3.15
C ILE A 148 12.18 28.12 3.78
N GLU A 149 11.85 29.16 4.55
CA GLU A 149 12.86 29.89 5.33
C GLU A 149 13.56 28.94 6.28
N GLY A 150 14.89 28.91 6.24
CA GLY A 150 15.64 27.97 7.02
C GLY A 150 17.14 28.26 7.08
N TYR A 151 17.84 27.38 7.78
CA TYR A 151 19.29 27.33 7.86
C TYR A 151 19.81 25.99 7.32
N HIS A 152 20.68 26.06 6.32
CA HIS A 152 21.27 24.91 5.62
C HIS A 152 22.79 25.02 5.55
N GLY A 153 23.40 25.76 6.48
CA GLY A 153 24.85 26.06 6.49
C GLY A 153 25.71 24.93 7.04
N GLU A 154 27.03 25.10 6.86
CA GLU A 154 28.04 24.14 7.28
C GLU A 154 28.33 24.18 8.79
N ASP A 155 28.08 25.32 9.46
CA ASP A 155 28.27 25.41 10.91
C ASP A 155 27.16 24.67 11.64
N GLN A 156 27.52 23.54 12.20
CA GLN A 156 26.61 22.60 12.88
C GLN A 156 26.73 22.69 14.41
N SER A 157 27.36 23.75 14.93
CA SER A 157 27.42 23.98 16.38
C SER A 157 26.04 24.23 16.96
N ASP A 158 25.78 23.73 18.18
CA ASP A 158 24.47 23.84 18.84
C ASP A 158 24.06 25.29 19.01
N GLY A 159 25.01 26.16 19.39
CA GLY A 159 24.78 27.61 19.55
C GLY A 159 24.38 28.29 18.24
N LYS A 160 24.99 27.90 17.11
CA LYS A 160 24.61 28.41 15.78
C LYS A 160 23.22 27.95 15.38
N LEU A 161 22.94 26.66 15.51
CA LEU A 161 21.62 26.09 15.17
C LEU A 161 20.51 26.71 16.03
N GLN A 162 20.73 26.91 17.33
CA GLN A 162 19.78 27.59 18.23
C GLN A 162 19.57 29.05 17.84
N SER A 163 20.63 29.79 17.54
CA SER A 163 20.52 31.18 17.10
C SER A 163 19.76 31.35 15.80
N GLU A 164 19.95 30.43 14.87
CA GLU A 164 19.21 30.39 13.59
C GLU A 164 17.74 29.99 13.80
N ALA A 165 17.45 29.05 14.69
CA ALA A 165 16.08 28.70 15.06
C ALA A 165 15.34 29.89 15.66
N ALA A 166 16.01 30.66 16.55
CA ALA A 166 15.46 31.89 17.13
C ALA A 166 15.22 32.98 16.03
N ARG A 167 16.14 33.12 15.08
CA ARG A 167 16.01 34.04 13.94
C ARG A 167 14.79 33.71 13.06
N ILE A 168 14.62 32.40 12.73
CA ILE A 168 13.50 31.88 11.90
C ILE A 168 12.18 32.04 12.67
N GLY A 169 12.22 31.95 13.99
CA GLY A 169 11.06 32.00 14.88
C GLY A 169 10.34 30.67 15.03
N TYR A 170 10.11 30.30 16.29
CA TYR A 170 9.39 29.05 16.63
C TYR A 170 7.91 29.09 16.21
N PRO A 171 7.30 27.94 15.93
CA PRO A 171 7.90 26.59 15.90
C PRO A 171 8.83 26.39 14.71
N VAL A 172 9.85 25.54 14.90
CA VAL A 172 10.80 25.13 13.85
C VAL A 172 10.83 23.62 13.67
N MET A 173 11.15 23.18 12.46
CA MET A 173 11.38 21.79 12.11
C MET A 173 12.88 21.52 12.01
N ILE A 174 13.38 20.57 12.78
CA ILE A 174 14.74 20.05 12.72
C ILE A 174 14.74 18.82 11.83
N LYS A 175 15.60 18.74 10.82
CA LYS A 175 15.65 17.63 9.86
C LYS A 175 17.09 17.18 9.61
N ALA A 176 17.30 15.87 9.49
CA ALA A 176 18.57 15.34 8.98
C ALA A 176 18.77 15.74 7.50
N VAL A 177 19.99 16.15 7.14
CA VAL A 177 20.35 16.53 5.78
C VAL A 177 20.30 15.31 4.83
N ARG A 178 20.77 14.16 5.30
CA ARG A 178 20.66 12.88 4.61
C ARG A 178 19.48 12.09 5.17
N GLY A 179 18.73 11.42 4.30
CA GLY A 179 17.68 10.52 4.70
C GLY A 179 16.29 10.87 4.17
N GLY A 180 15.37 9.93 4.34
CA GLY A 180 13.98 10.01 3.88
C GLY A 180 13.02 9.30 4.85
N GLY A 181 11.72 9.30 4.53
CA GLY A 181 10.70 8.60 5.33
C GLY A 181 10.46 9.19 6.72
N GLY A 182 10.77 10.48 6.94
CA GLY A 182 10.50 11.17 8.21
C GLY A 182 11.48 10.86 9.36
N LYS A 183 12.49 10.02 9.15
CA LYS A 183 13.50 9.72 10.17
C LYS A 183 14.45 10.91 10.38
N GLY A 184 14.82 11.16 11.64
CA GLY A 184 15.66 12.31 12.01
C GLY A 184 14.93 13.66 11.88
N MET A 185 13.61 13.68 12.01
CA MET A 185 12.78 14.89 12.00
C MET A 185 12.15 15.12 13.37
N ARG A 186 12.27 16.36 13.88
CA ARG A 186 11.67 16.79 15.14
C ARG A 186 11.12 18.20 15.02
N ILE A 187 10.04 18.47 15.75
CA ILE A 187 9.48 19.81 15.87
C ILE A 187 9.90 20.36 17.22
N ALA A 188 10.46 21.57 17.24
CA ALA A 188 10.68 22.33 18.46
C ALA A 188 9.64 23.46 18.50
N LEU A 189 8.73 23.41 19.47
CA LEU A 189 7.65 24.39 19.63
C LEU A 189 8.16 25.67 20.27
N SER A 190 9.22 25.58 21.05
CA SER A 190 9.82 26.70 21.80
C SER A 190 11.34 26.53 21.86
N GLU A 191 12.00 27.63 22.25
CA GLU A 191 13.45 27.65 22.51
C GLU A 191 13.86 26.67 23.63
N ALA A 192 13.01 26.49 24.63
CA ALA A 192 13.28 25.58 25.73
C ALA A 192 13.36 24.10 25.31
N GLU A 193 12.59 23.70 24.31
CA GLU A 193 12.56 22.35 23.81
C GLU A 193 13.63 22.09 22.75
N PHE A 194 14.20 23.13 22.15
CA PHE A 194 15.04 23.03 20.98
C PHE A 194 16.22 22.06 21.14
N HIS A 195 16.93 22.18 22.25
CA HIS A 195 18.14 21.37 22.49
C HIS A 195 17.82 19.88 22.65
N GLU A 196 16.76 19.56 23.37
CA GLU A 196 16.30 18.16 23.52
C GLU A 196 15.88 17.55 22.18
N GLN A 197 15.11 18.31 21.38
CA GLN A 197 14.66 17.87 20.05
C GLN A 197 15.83 17.73 19.07
N LEU A 198 16.81 18.64 19.11
CA LEU A 198 18.03 18.57 18.30
C LEU A 198 18.82 17.29 18.59
N GLU A 199 19.08 16.99 19.86
CA GLU A 199 19.81 15.80 20.27
C GLU A 199 19.05 14.52 19.91
N SER A 200 17.73 14.52 20.06
CA SER A 200 16.89 13.40 19.63
C SER A 200 16.98 13.16 18.13
N ALA A 201 16.90 14.23 17.32
CA ALA A 201 17.02 14.15 15.85
C ALA A 201 18.40 13.63 15.43
N ARG A 202 19.48 14.11 16.05
CA ARG A 202 20.85 13.67 15.77
C ARG A 202 21.07 12.21 16.11
N ARG A 203 20.60 11.74 17.27
CA ARG A 203 20.70 10.31 17.65
C ARG A 203 20.05 9.39 16.63
N GLU A 204 18.86 9.74 16.18
CA GLU A 204 18.15 8.97 15.18
C GLU A 204 18.85 9.01 13.83
N ALA A 205 19.35 10.16 13.41
CA ALA A 205 20.06 10.34 12.16
C ALA A 205 21.38 9.57 12.13
N ARG A 206 22.18 9.62 13.20
CA ARG A 206 23.40 8.79 13.34
C ARG A 206 23.09 7.30 13.21
N LYS A 207 22.03 6.83 13.88
CA LYS A 207 21.63 5.41 13.84
C LYS A 207 21.15 4.98 12.45
N SER A 208 20.41 5.84 11.76
CA SER A 208 19.74 5.49 10.49
C SER A 208 20.56 5.77 9.25
N PHE A 209 21.39 6.81 9.28
CA PHE A 209 22.08 7.35 8.09
C PHE A 209 23.59 7.49 8.26
N ASN A 210 24.12 7.20 9.46
CA ASN A 210 25.52 7.42 9.84
C ASN A 210 25.97 8.88 9.57
N ASP A 211 25.06 9.84 9.75
CA ASP A 211 25.27 11.28 9.55
C ASP A 211 24.40 12.03 10.57
N ASP A 212 24.92 13.12 11.15
CA ASP A 212 24.22 13.91 12.16
C ASP A 212 24.08 15.40 11.80
N VAL A 213 24.36 15.73 10.56
CA VAL A 213 24.18 17.09 10.02
C VAL A 213 22.69 17.42 9.93
N MET A 214 22.30 18.55 10.57
CA MET A 214 20.92 18.99 10.65
C MET A 214 20.67 20.28 9.86
N LEU A 215 19.46 20.41 9.37
CA LEU A 215 18.91 21.66 8.87
C LEU A 215 17.73 22.11 9.72
N ILE A 216 17.54 23.42 9.84
CA ILE A 216 16.45 24.03 10.60
C ILE A 216 15.56 24.78 9.62
N GLU A 217 14.24 24.58 9.71
CA GLU A 217 13.26 25.24 8.86
C GLU A 217 12.08 25.75 9.64
N LYS A 218 11.43 26.80 9.14
CA LYS A 218 10.14 27.24 9.67
C LYS A 218 9.13 26.10 9.57
N PHE A 219 8.45 25.81 10.68
CA PHE A 219 7.38 24.84 10.70
C PHE A 219 6.11 25.42 10.07
N VAL A 220 5.51 24.69 9.13
CA VAL A 220 4.22 25.03 8.51
C VAL A 220 3.15 24.18 9.20
N GLU A 221 2.14 24.85 9.77
CA GLU A 221 1.04 24.17 10.47
C GLU A 221 0.02 23.62 9.48
N ASN A 222 -0.43 22.37 9.71
CA ASN A 222 -1.43 21.68 8.88
C ASN A 222 -1.19 21.86 7.37
N PRO A 223 0.01 21.60 6.86
CA PRO A 223 0.32 21.84 5.47
C PRO A 223 -0.36 20.84 4.56
N ARG A 224 -0.50 21.22 3.30
CA ARG A 224 -0.80 20.29 2.22
C ARG A 224 0.51 19.82 1.58
N HIS A 225 0.53 18.56 1.21
CA HIS A 225 1.60 17.97 0.41
C HIS A 225 1.14 17.93 -1.03
N VAL A 226 1.63 18.89 -1.82
CA VAL A 226 1.29 19.03 -3.24
C VAL A 226 2.54 18.77 -4.07
N GLU A 227 2.41 17.97 -5.10
CA GLU A 227 3.53 17.60 -5.95
C GLU A 227 3.20 17.80 -7.42
N VAL A 228 4.20 18.14 -8.23
CA VAL A 228 4.04 18.39 -9.65
C VAL A 228 4.79 17.35 -10.46
N GLN A 229 4.08 16.67 -11.35
CA GLN A 229 4.68 15.78 -12.33
C GLN A 229 5.42 16.58 -13.37
N VAL A 230 6.72 16.36 -13.50
CA VAL A 230 7.53 16.94 -14.59
C VAL A 230 8.04 15.85 -15.52
N PHE A 231 8.33 16.24 -16.73
CA PHE A 231 8.97 15.37 -17.70
C PHE A 231 9.95 16.18 -18.56
N GLY A 232 11.19 15.68 -18.66
CA GLY A 232 12.24 16.31 -19.46
C GLY A 232 12.74 15.41 -20.58
N ASP A 233 13.27 15.99 -21.65
CA ASP A 233 13.94 15.25 -22.72
C ASP A 233 15.46 15.52 -22.74
N GLN A 234 16.15 14.85 -23.66
CA GLN A 234 17.59 14.99 -23.81
C GLN A 234 18.03 16.30 -24.50
N TYR A 235 17.08 17.12 -24.96
CA TYR A 235 17.31 18.35 -25.70
C TYR A 235 17.17 19.61 -24.83
N GLY A 236 16.84 19.43 -23.55
CA GLY A 236 16.68 20.51 -22.59
C GLY A 236 15.24 21.05 -22.49
N ASP A 237 14.30 20.40 -23.18
CA ASP A 237 12.89 20.73 -23.05
C ASP A 237 12.30 20.01 -21.82
N ALA A 238 11.43 20.71 -21.08
CA ALA A 238 10.74 20.16 -19.93
C ALA A 238 9.30 20.70 -19.86
N VAL A 239 8.37 19.83 -19.44
CA VAL A 239 6.95 20.15 -19.27
C VAL A 239 6.46 19.68 -17.90
N TYR A 240 5.35 20.24 -17.42
CA TYR A 240 4.63 19.75 -16.26
C TYR A 240 3.27 19.17 -16.64
N LEU A 241 2.85 18.13 -15.94
CA LEU A 241 1.58 17.45 -16.16
C LEU A 241 0.64 17.65 -14.96
N PHE A 242 0.58 18.88 -14.52
CA PHE A 242 -0.21 19.36 -13.38
C PHE A 242 0.20 18.75 -12.02
N GLU A 243 -0.46 19.23 -10.98
CA GLU A 243 -0.21 18.82 -9.61
C GLU A 243 -1.09 17.66 -9.17
N ARG A 244 -0.56 16.95 -8.18
CA ARG A 244 -1.28 15.97 -7.35
C ARG A 244 -1.31 16.46 -5.91
N ASP A 245 -2.37 16.17 -5.21
CA ASP A 245 -2.45 16.34 -3.76
C ASP A 245 -2.28 14.97 -3.10
N CYS A 246 -1.28 14.87 -2.25
CA CYS A 246 -0.92 13.66 -1.50
C CYS A 246 -0.94 13.92 0.01
N SER A 247 -1.79 14.85 0.46
CA SER A 247 -1.80 15.34 1.84
C SER A 247 -2.27 14.29 2.84
N VAL A 248 -3.21 13.41 2.44
CA VAL A 248 -3.75 12.41 3.36
C VAL A 248 -2.77 11.24 3.49
N GLN A 249 -2.08 11.22 4.63
CA GLN A 249 -0.96 10.32 4.91
C GLN A 249 -1.10 9.72 6.30
N ARG A 250 -0.53 8.53 6.46
CA ARG A 250 -0.32 7.89 7.76
C ARG A 250 1.17 7.69 8.00
N ARG A 251 1.75 8.33 9.01
CA ARG A 251 3.19 8.23 9.33
C ARG A 251 4.08 8.41 8.08
N HIS A 252 3.77 9.44 7.28
CA HIS A 252 4.44 9.77 6.01
C HIS A 252 4.20 8.78 4.86
N GLN A 253 3.29 7.82 4.99
CA GLN A 253 2.83 6.94 3.91
C GLN A 253 1.58 7.52 3.27
N LYS A 254 1.64 7.78 1.97
CA LYS A 254 0.51 8.23 1.16
C LYS A 254 -0.54 7.11 1.08
N ILE A 255 -1.82 7.47 1.15
CA ILE A 255 -2.94 6.50 1.20
C ILE A 255 -3.93 6.75 0.08
N ILE A 256 -4.37 8.00 -0.08
CA ILE A 256 -5.19 8.45 -1.21
C ILE A 256 -4.50 9.67 -1.80
N GLU A 257 -4.32 9.65 -3.11
CA GLU A 257 -3.81 10.74 -3.92
C GLU A 257 -4.87 11.20 -4.90
N GLU A 258 -4.91 12.50 -5.18
CA GLU A 258 -5.83 13.07 -6.16
C GLU A 258 -5.16 14.07 -7.10
N ALA A 259 -5.64 14.15 -8.32
CA ALA A 259 -5.25 15.13 -9.30
C ALA A 259 -6.48 15.64 -10.08
N PRO A 260 -6.56 16.98 -10.27
CA PRO A 260 -5.72 18.03 -9.71
C PRO A 260 -5.99 18.25 -8.22
N GLY A 261 -5.12 18.99 -7.52
CA GLY A 261 -5.31 19.32 -6.11
C GLY A 261 -6.60 20.12 -5.87
N PRO A 262 -7.42 19.75 -4.85
CA PRO A 262 -8.68 20.43 -4.58
C PRO A 262 -8.46 21.88 -4.15
N GLY A 263 -9.31 22.79 -4.61
CA GLY A 263 -9.31 24.20 -4.23
C GLY A 263 -8.09 25.01 -4.71
N ILE A 264 -7.21 24.47 -5.54
CA ILE A 264 -6.07 25.18 -6.12
C ILE A 264 -6.55 26.00 -7.33
N SER A 265 -6.36 27.32 -7.28
CA SER A 265 -6.76 28.20 -8.37
C SER A 265 -5.91 27.98 -9.63
N PRO A 266 -6.42 28.28 -10.83
CA PRO A 266 -5.65 28.16 -12.07
C PRO A 266 -4.34 28.95 -12.05
N GLU A 267 -4.31 30.10 -11.37
CA GLU A 267 -3.11 30.91 -11.24
C GLU A 267 -2.04 30.25 -10.37
N VAL A 268 -2.43 29.73 -9.20
CA VAL A 268 -1.51 29.01 -8.31
C VAL A 268 -1.01 27.75 -8.99
N ARG A 269 -1.89 27.00 -9.67
CA ARG A 269 -1.54 25.82 -10.47
C ARG A 269 -0.48 26.11 -11.53
N ARG A 270 -0.64 27.21 -12.26
CA ARG A 270 0.35 27.64 -13.25
C ARG A 270 1.68 27.98 -12.60
N LYS A 271 1.67 28.73 -11.49
CA LYS A 271 2.89 29.08 -10.73
C LYS A 271 3.63 27.85 -10.22
N LEU A 272 2.89 26.86 -9.68
CA LEU A 272 3.43 25.55 -9.27
C LEU A 272 4.11 24.82 -10.45
N GLY A 273 3.40 24.72 -11.56
CA GLY A 273 3.93 24.05 -12.76
C GLY A 273 5.19 24.73 -13.31
N GLU A 274 5.18 26.06 -13.42
CA GLU A 274 6.35 26.84 -13.87
C GLU A 274 7.53 26.69 -12.91
N ALA A 275 7.30 26.70 -11.60
CA ALA A 275 8.34 26.46 -10.60
C ALA A 275 8.94 25.05 -10.72
N ALA A 276 8.09 24.04 -10.93
CA ALA A 276 8.54 22.66 -11.13
C ALA A 276 9.36 22.48 -12.42
N VAL A 277 8.98 23.15 -13.50
CA VAL A 277 9.77 23.16 -14.76
C VAL A 277 11.11 23.85 -14.56
N ARG A 278 11.17 24.99 -13.84
CA ARG A 278 12.45 25.62 -13.50
C ARG A 278 13.34 24.68 -12.68
N ALA A 279 12.76 23.96 -11.71
CA ALA A 279 13.48 22.98 -10.92
C ALA A 279 14.08 21.86 -11.80
N ALA A 280 13.29 21.31 -12.70
CA ALA A 280 13.76 20.25 -13.62
C ALA A 280 14.87 20.76 -14.55
N LYS A 281 14.73 21.95 -15.11
CA LYS A 281 15.76 22.56 -15.99
C LYS A 281 17.06 22.88 -15.27
N ALA A 282 16.99 23.28 -14.00
CA ALA A 282 18.17 23.60 -13.19
C ALA A 282 19.13 22.39 -13.01
N VAL A 283 18.64 21.17 -13.13
CA VAL A 283 19.43 19.94 -13.02
C VAL A 283 19.53 19.15 -14.31
N ASN A 284 19.15 19.75 -15.44
CA ASN A 284 19.13 19.11 -16.77
C ASN A 284 18.39 17.76 -16.73
N TYR A 285 17.20 17.76 -16.11
CA TYR A 285 16.42 16.56 -15.84
C TYR A 285 15.93 15.89 -17.12
N VAL A 286 16.02 14.57 -17.16
CA VAL A 286 15.54 13.74 -18.28
C VAL A 286 14.63 12.64 -17.73
N GLY A 287 13.52 12.38 -18.41
CA GLY A 287 12.53 11.40 -18.02
C GLY A 287 11.47 11.94 -17.06
N ALA A 288 10.74 11.02 -16.43
CA ALA A 288 9.71 11.35 -15.46
C ALA A 288 10.32 11.70 -14.10
N GLY A 289 9.92 12.81 -13.53
CA GLY A 289 10.30 13.24 -12.19
C GLY A 289 9.15 13.96 -11.50
N THR A 290 9.27 14.15 -10.21
CA THR A 290 8.26 14.83 -9.41
C THR A 290 8.91 15.84 -8.49
N VAL A 291 8.40 17.07 -8.51
CA VAL A 291 8.82 18.13 -7.59
C VAL A 291 7.77 18.26 -6.50
N GLU A 292 8.16 17.98 -5.28
CA GLU A 292 7.27 18.03 -4.12
C GLU A 292 7.35 19.39 -3.43
N PHE A 293 6.16 19.90 -3.10
CA PHE A 293 5.98 21.18 -2.41
C PHE A 293 5.15 20.99 -1.15
N ILE A 294 5.50 21.75 -0.13
CA ILE A 294 4.63 21.98 1.02
C ILE A 294 3.84 23.26 0.78
N MET A 295 2.53 23.23 0.99
CA MET A 295 1.63 24.36 0.75
C MET A 295 0.94 24.74 2.05
N ASP A 296 0.94 26.05 2.38
CA ASP A 296 0.23 26.57 3.54
C ASP A 296 -1.26 26.84 3.27
N ALA A 297 -2.00 27.26 4.28
CA ALA A 297 -3.43 27.56 4.19
C ALA A 297 -3.73 28.76 3.25
N GLN A 298 -2.77 29.63 2.96
CA GLN A 298 -2.88 30.76 2.05
C GLN A 298 -2.47 30.39 0.62
N HIS A 299 -2.22 29.11 0.36
CA HIS A 299 -1.74 28.56 -0.91
C HIS A 299 -0.35 29.08 -1.34
N ASN A 300 0.49 29.56 -0.40
CA ASN A 300 1.91 29.70 -0.67
C ASN A 300 2.55 28.32 -0.66
N PHE A 301 3.45 28.08 -1.59
CA PHE A 301 4.10 26.80 -1.74
C PHE A 301 5.61 26.93 -1.70
N TYR A 302 6.26 25.91 -1.12
CA TYR A 302 7.69 25.88 -0.89
C TYR A 302 8.24 24.52 -1.28
N PHE A 303 9.36 24.50 -1.97
CA PHE A 303 10.06 23.28 -2.38
C PHE A 303 10.42 22.42 -1.15
N MET A 304 10.07 21.16 -1.24
CA MET A 304 10.41 20.17 -0.22
C MET A 304 11.54 19.25 -0.71
N GLU A 305 11.29 18.53 -1.80
CA GLU A 305 12.27 17.64 -2.43
C GLU A 305 11.90 17.37 -3.89
N MET A 306 12.82 16.77 -4.64
CA MET A 306 12.56 16.27 -5.98
C MET A 306 12.82 14.78 -6.04
N ASN A 307 11.81 14.00 -6.38
CA ASN A 307 11.95 12.58 -6.64
C ASN A 307 12.43 12.35 -8.07
N THR A 308 13.65 11.81 -8.19
CA THR A 308 14.35 11.64 -9.47
C THR A 308 13.99 10.31 -10.15
N ARG A 309 12.71 9.98 -10.14
CA ARG A 309 12.15 8.73 -10.64
C ARG A 309 10.67 8.87 -10.99
N LEU A 310 10.14 7.84 -11.64
CA LEU A 310 8.68 7.69 -11.74
C LEU A 310 8.08 7.47 -10.34
N GLN A 311 7.01 8.18 -10.01
CA GLN A 311 6.31 8.04 -8.74
C GLN A 311 5.28 6.90 -8.77
N VAL A 312 4.93 6.39 -7.59
CA VAL A 312 3.88 5.37 -7.42
C VAL A 312 2.56 5.89 -7.97
N GLU A 313 2.20 7.12 -7.62
CA GLU A 313 0.95 7.83 -7.91
C GLU A 313 0.90 8.50 -9.29
N HIS A 314 1.83 8.19 -10.20
CA HIS A 314 1.81 8.73 -11.56
C HIS A 314 0.49 8.48 -12.34
N PRO A 315 -0.29 7.41 -12.05
CA PRO A 315 -1.50 7.14 -12.80
C PRO A 315 -2.56 8.24 -12.71
N VAL A 316 -2.66 8.99 -11.58
CA VAL A 316 -3.64 10.08 -11.49
C VAL A 316 -3.33 11.23 -12.45
N SER A 317 -2.04 11.54 -12.65
CA SER A 317 -1.61 12.52 -13.65
C SER A 317 -1.87 12.04 -15.08
N GLU A 318 -1.65 10.76 -15.35
CA GLU A 318 -1.96 10.15 -16.65
C GLU A 318 -3.47 10.21 -16.95
N MET A 319 -4.32 9.96 -15.97
CA MET A 319 -5.78 9.96 -16.14
C MET A 319 -6.32 11.35 -16.47
N ILE A 320 -5.78 12.41 -15.87
CA ILE A 320 -6.26 13.79 -16.12
C ILE A 320 -5.65 14.42 -17.37
N THR A 321 -4.56 13.87 -17.92
CA THR A 321 -3.88 14.41 -19.11
C THR A 321 -4.01 13.52 -20.35
N GLY A 322 -4.52 12.29 -20.19
CA GLY A 322 -4.63 11.33 -21.29
C GLY A 322 -3.26 10.84 -21.80
N THR A 323 -2.23 10.84 -20.96
CA THR A 323 -0.86 10.45 -21.29
C THR A 323 -0.48 9.09 -20.72
N ASP A 324 0.59 8.49 -21.24
CA ASP A 324 1.26 7.31 -20.67
C ASP A 324 2.73 7.67 -20.43
N LEU A 325 3.09 7.88 -19.16
CA LEU A 325 4.44 8.32 -18.77
C LEU A 325 5.50 7.25 -19.03
N VAL A 326 5.15 5.98 -18.98
CA VAL A 326 6.08 4.90 -19.32
C VAL A 326 6.35 4.89 -20.83
N GLU A 327 5.33 5.15 -21.66
CA GLU A 327 5.54 5.36 -23.09
C GLU A 327 6.48 6.53 -23.35
N TRP A 328 6.28 7.64 -22.64
CA TRP A 328 7.15 8.82 -22.77
C TRP A 328 8.58 8.51 -22.33
N GLN A 329 8.75 7.75 -21.25
CA GLN A 329 10.08 7.32 -20.79
C GLN A 329 10.81 6.48 -21.84
N LEU A 330 10.12 5.53 -22.46
CA LEU A 330 10.68 4.70 -23.53
C LEU A 330 11.02 5.51 -24.79
N ARG A 331 10.17 6.47 -25.16
CA ARG A 331 10.41 7.38 -26.32
C ARG A 331 11.62 8.27 -26.09
N VAL A 332 11.68 8.94 -24.95
CA VAL A 332 12.79 9.84 -24.62
C VAL A 332 14.11 9.07 -24.47
N ALA A 333 14.08 7.87 -23.87
CA ALA A 333 15.25 6.99 -23.81
C ALA A 333 15.72 6.56 -25.23
N ALA A 334 14.79 6.46 -26.18
CA ALA A 334 15.10 6.23 -27.60
C ALA A 334 15.69 7.44 -28.33
N GLY A 335 15.85 8.60 -27.66
CA GLY A 335 16.34 9.84 -28.25
C GLY A 335 15.28 10.68 -28.96
N GLU A 336 14.00 10.43 -28.71
CA GLU A 336 12.92 11.28 -29.21
C GLU A 336 12.74 12.52 -28.32
N LYS A 337 12.23 13.59 -28.91
CA LYS A 337 11.75 14.76 -28.17
C LYS A 337 10.48 14.44 -27.41
N LEU A 338 10.12 15.33 -26.47
CA LEU A 338 8.83 15.26 -25.78
C LEU A 338 7.68 15.06 -26.78
N PRO A 339 6.75 14.12 -26.50
CA PRO A 339 5.63 13.86 -27.41
C PRO A 339 4.64 15.01 -27.54
N LEU A 340 4.52 15.87 -26.50
CA LEU A 340 3.63 17.02 -26.44
C LEU A 340 4.37 18.25 -25.93
N SER A 341 4.02 19.44 -26.44
CA SER A 341 4.41 20.72 -25.86
C SER A 341 3.53 21.06 -24.64
N GLN A 342 3.93 22.06 -23.84
CA GLN A 342 3.17 22.44 -22.65
C GLN A 342 1.74 22.84 -22.98
N GLU A 343 1.54 23.54 -24.09
CA GLU A 343 0.22 24.04 -24.53
C GLU A 343 -0.71 22.92 -24.99
N GLN A 344 -0.15 21.78 -25.36
CA GLN A 344 -0.90 20.61 -25.83
C GLN A 344 -1.33 19.70 -24.64
N ILE A 345 -0.73 19.91 -23.46
CA ILE A 345 -1.09 19.16 -22.26
C ILE A 345 -2.29 19.85 -21.60
N VAL A 346 -3.44 19.21 -21.70
CA VAL A 346 -4.72 19.75 -21.21
C VAL A 346 -5.17 18.97 -20.00
N LEU A 347 -5.62 19.69 -18.97
CA LEU A 347 -6.23 19.10 -17.78
C LEU A 347 -7.70 18.74 -18.07
N ASN A 348 -8.07 17.48 -17.84
CA ASN A 348 -9.42 16.97 -18.08
C ASN A 348 -9.92 16.15 -16.89
N GLY A 349 -11.00 16.61 -16.26
CA GLY A 349 -11.65 15.93 -15.17
C GLY A 349 -10.83 15.87 -13.89
N HIS A 350 -11.08 14.84 -13.10
CA HIS A 350 -10.47 14.60 -11.79
C HIS A 350 -10.19 13.10 -11.58
N SER A 351 -9.09 12.77 -10.97
CA SER A 351 -8.71 11.38 -10.70
C SER A 351 -8.30 11.19 -9.24
N PHE A 352 -8.63 10.02 -8.69
CA PHE A 352 -8.15 9.53 -7.42
C PHE A 352 -7.38 8.23 -7.59
N GLU A 353 -6.34 8.06 -6.82
CA GLU A 353 -5.66 6.78 -6.60
C GLU A 353 -5.82 6.41 -5.12
N ALA A 354 -6.26 5.19 -4.84
CA ALA A 354 -6.27 4.61 -3.51
C ALA A 354 -5.30 3.43 -3.46
N ARG A 355 -4.38 3.46 -2.51
CA ARG A 355 -3.42 2.38 -2.29
C ARG A 355 -4.04 1.31 -1.40
N ILE A 356 -4.20 0.11 -1.94
CA ILE A 356 -4.71 -1.05 -1.21
C ILE A 356 -3.53 -1.81 -0.62
N TYR A 357 -3.48 -1.84 0.71
CA TYR A 357 -2.43 -2.50 1.48
C TYR A 357 -2.96 -3.70 2.25
N ALA A 358 -2.10 -4.72 2.40
CA ALA A 358 -2.30 -5.79 3.37
C ALA A 358 -1.89 -5.30 4.76
N GLU A 359 -2.78 -4.56 5.42
CA GLU A 359 -2.58 -3.92 6.73
C GLU A 359 -3.84 -4.03 7.56
N ASP A 360 -3.70 -4.04 8.89
CA ASP A 360 -4.81 -4.00 9.83
C ASP A 360 -4.98 -2.58 10.40
N PRO A 361 -5.95 -1.79 9.89
CA PRO A 361 -6.18 -0.43 10.36
C PRO A 361 -6.55 -0.33 11.84
N ASN A 362 -7.22 -1.34 12.39
CA ASN A 362 -7.65 -1.37 13.79
C ASN A 362 -6.49 -1.71 14.76
N ASN A 363 -5.39 -2.23 14.23
CA ASN A 363 -4.19 -2.58 14.99
C ASN A 363 -3.00 -1.73 14.50
N ASP A 364 -3.17 -0.42 14.52
CA ASP A 364 -2.16 0.58 14.15
C ASP A 364 -1.52 0.31 12.76
N PHE A 365 -2.34 -0.18 11.81
CA PHE A 365 -1.95 -0.53 10.45
C PHE A 365 -0.79 -1.55 10.38
N LEU A 366 -0.84 -2.54 11.26
CA LEU A 366 0.13 -3.61 11.26
C LEU A 366 0.11 -4.33 9.90
N PRO A 367 1.23 -4.37 9.16
CA PRO A 367 1.26 -5.04 7.87
C PRO A 367 1.10 -6.56 8.03
N GLY A 368 0.37 -7.17 7.09
CA GLY A 368 0.13 -8.60 7.01
C GLY A 368 0.87 -9.25 5.84
N ALA A 369 1.22 -10.51 6.00
CA ALA A 369 1.75 -11.37 4.94
C ALA A 369 0.99 -12.67 4.91
N GLY A 370 0.78 -13.24 3.72
CA GLY A 370 0.06 -14.50 3.57
C GLY A 370 -0.66 -14.61 2.22
N PRO A 371 -1.45 -15.70 2.04
CA PRO A 371 -2.12 -15.99 0.79
C PRO A 371 -3.34 -15.11 0.55
N LEU A 372 -3.54 -14.74 -0.70
CA LEU A 372 -4.78 -14.14 -1.21
C LEU A 372 -5.76 -15.28 -1.56
N LEU A 373 -6.51 -15.74 -0.57
CA LEU A 373 -7.41 -16.90 -0.74
C LEU A 373 -8.59 -16.60 -1.67
N HIS A 374 -9.04 -15.35 -1.69
CA HIS A 374 -9.99 -14.84 -2.65
C HIS A 374 -9.64 -13.40 -3.00
N LEU A 375 -9.67 -13.10 -4.29
CA LEU A 375 -9.44 -11.76 -4.82
C LEU A 375 -10.44 -11.46 -5.94
N SER A 376 -11.32 -10.50 -5.71
CA SER A 376 -12.22 -9.98 -6.73
C SER A 376 -12.04 -8.49 -6.86
N THR A 377 -11.87 -8.02 -8.07
CA THR A 377 -11.62 -6.62 -8.40
C THR A 377 -12.81 -6.02 -9.16
N PRO A 378 -13.01 -4.70 -9.10
CA PRO A 378 -13.93 -4.05 -10.03
C PRO A 378 -13.50 -4.27 -11.47
N GLN A 379 -14.44 -4.16 -12.39
CA GLN A 379 -14.11 -4.24 -13.80
C GLN A 379 -13.33 -2.98 -14.23
N GLY A 380 -12.14 -3.18 -14.81
CA GLY A 380 -11.37 -2.09 -15.41
C GLY A 380 -12.02 -1.57 -16.68
N ASP A 381 -12.05 -0.24 -16.83
CA ASP A 381 -12.53 0.46 -18.04
C ASP A 381 -11.68 1.71 -18.30
N GLN A 382 -12.13 2.62 -19.16
CA GLN A 382 -11.40 3.86 -19.45
C GLN A 382 -11.32 4.81 -18.26
N CYS A 383 -12.23 4.68 -17.28
CA CYS A 383 -12.31 5.50 -16.09
C CYS A 383 -11.89 4.78 -14.80
N THR A 384 -11.49 3.51 -14.91
CA THR A 384 -11.10 2.67 -13.76
C THR A 384 -9.91 1.82 -14.13
N ARG A 385 -8.80 2.01 -13.44
CA ARG A 385 -7.56 1.24 -13.60
C ARG A 385 -7.22 0.51 -12.32
N ILE A 386 -6.75 -0.72 -12.46
CA ILE A 386 -6.25 -1.53 -11.35
C ILE A 386 -4.81 -1.88 -11.68
N GLU A 387 -3.89 -1.22 -10.98
CA GLU A 387 -2.47 -1.51 -11.09
C GLU A 387 -2.08 -2.47 -9.97
N THR A 388 -1.83 -3.71 -10.33
CA THR A 388 -1.49 -4.78 -9.37
C THR A 388 -0.43 -5.71 -9.94
N GLY A 389 0.29 -6.36 -9.05
CA GLY A 389 1.27 -7.39 -9.34
C GLY A 389 0.90 -8.75 -8.76
N VAL A 390 -0.33 -8.91 -8.26
CA VAL A 390 -0.81 -10.16 -7.63
C VAL A 390 -2.13 -10.61 -8.22
N ARG A 391 -2.41 -11.92 -8.09
CA ARG A 391 -3.63 -12.61 -8.52
C ARG A 391 -4.22 -13.37 -7.34
N GLU A 392 -5.45 -13.84 -7.50
CA GLU A 392 -6.03 -14.82 -6.58
C GLU A 392 -5.10 -16.06 -6.50
N GLY A 393 -4.84 -16.50 -5.26
CA GLY A 393 -3.91 -17.59 -4.98
C GLY A 393 -2.44 -17.19 -4.82
N ASP A 394 -2.05 -15.97 -5.20
CA ASP A 394 -0.70 -15.46 -4.93
C ASP A 394 -0.52 -15.12 -3.43
N GLU A 395 0.72 -14.99 -2.98
CA GLU A 395 1.07 -14.67 -1.60
C GLU A 395 1.65 -13.25 -1.49
N VAL A 396 1.18 -12.47 -0.51
CA VAL A 396 1.82 -11.20 -0.13
C VAL A 396 3.01 -11.55 0.75
N SER A 397 4.21 -11.30 0.23
CA SER A 397 5.47 -11.67 0.87
C SER A 397 5.83 -10.73 2.03
N ALA A 398 6.32 -11.30 3.13
CA ALA A 398 6.88 -10.55 4.26
C ALA A 398 8.19 -9.78 3.93
N HIS A 399 8.81 -10.07 2.79
CA HIS A 399 10.12 -9.49 2.42
C HIS A 399 10.02 -8.13 1.72
N TYR A 400 8.83 -7.77 1.22
CA TYR A 400 8.63 -6.59 0.39
C TYR A 400 7.51 -5.70 0.93
N ASP A 401 7.16 -4.67 0.16
CA ASP A 401 6.09 -3.74 0.50
C ASP A 401 4.73 -4.47 0.51
N PRO A 402 3.87 -4.25 1.51
CA PRO A 402 2.56 -4.91 1.62
C PRO A 402 1.50 -4.37 0.66
N MET A 403 1.85 -3.48 -0.27
CA MET A 403 0.92 -2.94 -1.25
C MET A 403 0.45 -4.03 -2.23
N ILE A 404 -0.85 -4.29 -2.21
CA ILE A 404 -1.52 -5.27 -3.08
C ILE A 404 -1.82 -4.66 -4.44
N ALA A 405 -2.37 -3.45 -4.45
CA ALA A 405 -2.79 -2.78 -5.66
C ALA A 405 -2.95 -1.27 -5.48
N LYS A 406 -3.03 -0.58 -6.61
CA LYS A 406 -3.50 0.81 -6.72
C LYS A 406 -4.81 0.80 -7.49
N LEU A 407 -5.86 1.30 -6.87
CA LEU A 407 -7.14 1.52 -7.54
C LEU A 407 -7.19 2.97 -8.00
N VAL A 408 -7.23 3.18 -9.29
CA VAL A 408 -7.22 4.51 -9.92
C VAL A 408 -8.54 4.74 -10.63
N VAL A 409 -9.20 5.85 -10.34
CA VAL A 409 -10.48 6.20 -10.95
C VAL A 409 -10.47 7.61 -11.49
N TRP A 410 -11.29 7.85 -12.51
CA TRP A 410 -11.48 9.15 -13.13
C TRP A 410 -12.96 9.53 -13.17
N GLY A 411 -13.25 10.82 -13.09
CA GLY A 411 -14.56 11.40 -13.27
C GLY A 411 -14.48 12.79 -13.93
N GLU A 412 -15.60 13.28 -14.45
CA GLU A 412 -15.68 14.61 -15.09
C GLU A 412 -15.36 15.73 -14.10
N ASP A 413 -15.66 15.50 -12.83
CA ASP A 413 -15.34 16.36 -11.70
C ASP A 413 -14.92 15.54 -10.47
N ARG A 414 -14.52 16.23 -9.40
CA ARG A 414 -14.07 15.59 -8.15
C ARG A 414 -15.16 14.73 -7.50
N ALA A 415 -16.42 15.20 -7.50
CA ALA A 415 -17.53 14.48 -6.90
C ALA A 415 -17.86 13.18 -7.64
N ALA A 416 -17.83 13.22 -8.98
CA ALA A 416 -18.03 12.04 -9.81
C ALA A 416 -16.91 11.02 -9.64
N ALA A 417 -15.64 11.47 -9.59
CA ALA A 417 -14.48 10.63 -9.35
C ALA A 417 -14.55 9.98 -7.96
N LEU A 418 -14.92 10.73 -6.92
CA LEU A 418 -15.04 10.22 -5.55
C LEU A 418 -16.17 9.20 -5.38
N LYS A 419 -17.32 9.41 -6.02
CA LYS A 419 -18.40 8.43 -6.07
C LYS A 419 -17.95 7.13 -6.75
N ARG A 420 -17.21 7.24 -7.85
CA ARG A 420 -16.62 6.09 -8.55
C ARG A 420 -15.62 5.36 -7.67
N LEU A 421 -14.75 6.08 -6.96
CA LEU A 421 -13.79 5.47 -6.03
C LEU A 421 -14.50 4.60 -4.99
N ARG A 422 -15.52 5.12 -4.31
CA ARG A 422 -16.31 4.37 -3.32
C ARG A 422 -17.00 3.15 -3.93
N TYR A 423 -17.57 3.31 -5.12
CA TYR A 423 -18.22 2.22 -5.83
C TYR A 423 -17.22 1.09 -6.15
N CYS A 424 -16.04 1.43 -6.66
CA CYS A 424 -14.99 0.46 -6.98
C CYS A 424 -14.38 -0.19 -5.73
N LEU A 425 -14.18 0.57 -4.65
CA LEU A 425 -13.68 0.02 -3.39
C LEU A 425 -14.62 -1.04 -2.80
N ARG A 426 -15.96 -0.85 -2.91
CA ARG A 426 -16.95 -1.86 -2.46
C ARG A 426 -16.91 -3.15 -3.29
N GLN A 427 -16.43 -3.07 -4.52
CA GLN A 427 -16.27 -4.24 -5.40
C GLN A 427 -14.90 -4.92 -5.26
N TYR A 428 -13.98 -4.28 -4.56
CA TYR A 428 -12.64 -4.81 -4.31
C TYR A 428 -12.66 -5.68 -3.05
N ASN A 429 -12.75 -6.99 -3.23
CA ASN A 429 -12.93 -7.91 -2.12
C ASN A 429 -11.73 -8.86 -2.01
N ILE A 430 -11.15 -8.92 -0.83
CA ILE A 430 -9.97 -9.75 -0.51
C ILE A 430 -10.31 -10.61 0.70
N VAL A 431 -9.92 -11.89 0.64
CA VAL A 431 -9.98 -12.83 1.75
C VAL A 431 -8.62 -13.49 1.94
N GLY A 432 -8.22 -13.69 3.18
CA GLY A 432 -6.95 -14.29 3.58
C GLY A 432 -6.02 -13.34 4.33
N LEU A 433 -6.18 -12.03 4.12
CA LEU A 433 -5.41 -10.97 4.77
C LEU A 433 -6.32 -9.81 5.19
N ASN A 434 -5.98 -9.15 6.30
CA ASN A 434 -6.57 -7.86 6.62
C ASN A 434 -6.10 -6.81 5.62
N THR A 435 -7.00 -5.94 5.21
CA THR A 435 -6.70 -4.85 4.27
C THR A 435 -7.24 -3.52 4.77
N ASN A 436 -6.74 -2.44 4.20
CA ASN A 436 -7.20 -1.08 4.51
C ASN A 436 -8.45 -0.64 3.73
N ILE A 437 -9.15 -1.54 3.02
CA ILE A 437 -10.27 -1.17 2.13
C ILE A 437 -11.41 -0.48 2.89
N ASP A 438 -11.83 -1.02 4.04
CA ASP A 438 -12.91 -0.42 4.83
C ASP A 438 -12.50 0.95 5.41
N PHE A 439 -11.23 1.10 5.77
CA PHE A 439 -10.67 2.40 6.15
C PHE A 439 -10.71 3.40 4.98
N LEU A 440 -10.34 2.98 3.76
CA LEU A 440 -10.43 3.80 2.55
C LEU A 440 -11.88 4.23 2.24
N LEU A 441 -12.85 3.35 2.47
CA LEU A 441 -14.28 3.67 2.35
C LEU A 441 -14.70 4.72 3.38
N SER A 442 -14.31 4.57 4.65
CA SER A 442 -14.57 5.54 5.71
C SER A 442 -13.94 6.89 5.42
N LEU A 443 -12.67 6.90 5.02
CA LEU A 443 -11.92 8.10 4.66
C LEU A 443 -12.56 8.83 3.47
N SER A 444 -12.85 8.12 2.39
CA SER A 444 -13.46 8.70 1.18
C SER A 444 -14.90 9.18 1.42
N GLY A 445 -15.57 8.68 2.46
CA GLY A 445 -16.91 9.07 2.90
C GLY A 445 -16.95 10.18 3.93
N HIS A 446 -15.82 10.62 4.44
CA HIS A 446 -15.74 11.66 5.46
C HIS A 446 -16.11 13.04 4.87
N ALA A 447 -16.94 13.82 5.58
CA ALA A 447 -17.48 15.09 5.07
C ALA A 447 -16.39 16.11 4.70
N GLU A 448 -15.35 16.24 5.53
CA GLU A 448 -14.23 17.14 5.27
C GLU A 448 -13.39 16.67 4.06
N PHE A 449 -13.26 15.36 3.86
CA PHE A 449 -12.61 14.82 2.66
C PHE A 449 -13.44 15.09 1.41
N GLU A 450 -14.77 14.92 1.48
CA GLU A 450 -15.69 15.28 0.39
C GLU A 450 -15.61 16.76 0.03
N ALA A 451 -15.50 17.63 1.04
CA ALA A 451 -15.36 19.08 0.86
C ALA A 451 -14.00 19.49 0.28
N GLY A 452 -13.00 18.57 0.27
CA GLY A 452 -11.65 18.87 -0.19
C GLY A 452 -10.76 19.55 0.85
N ASN A 453 -11.14 19.52 2.12
CA ASN A 453 -10.36 20.07 3.25
C ASN A 453 -9.29 19.05 3.68
N VAL A 454 -8.30 18.85 2.82
CA VAL A 454 -7.24 17.86 3.02
C VAL A 454 -5.93 18.51 3.48
N HIS A 455 -5.26 17.89 4.44
CA HIS A 455 -3.96 18.30 4.96
C HIS A 455 -3.24 17.10 5.63
N THR A 456 -1.96 17.25 5.93
CA THR A 456 -1.13 16.14 6.43
C THR A 456 -1.56 15.61 7.80
N SER A 457 -2.25 16.41 8.61
CA SER A 457 -2.79 16.02 9.93
C SER A 457 -4.24 15.50 9.87
N PHE A 458 -4.78 15.22 8.68
CA PHE A 458 -6.19 14.84 8.50
C PHE A 458 -6.58 13.61 9.33
N ILE A 459 -5.84 12.52 9.21
CA ILE A 459 -6.16 11.27 9.91
C ILE A 459 -6.08 11.42 11.43
N PRO A 460 -5.03 12.01 12.03
CA PRO A 460 -5.00 12.26 13.47
C PRO A 460 -6.15 13.15 13.97
N GLN A 461 -6.53 14.18 13.23
CA GLN A 461 -7.61 15.10 13.64
C GLN A 461 -8.99 14.46 13.60
N HIS A 462 -9.22 13.52 12.71
CA HIS A 462 -10.51 12.84 12.53
C HIS A 462 -10.48 11.37 12.98
N TYR A 463 -9.54 11.03 13.88
CA TYR A 463 -9.29 9.65 14.27
C TYR A 463 -10.55 8.93 14.77
N ASP A 464 -11.30 9.53 15.70
CA ASP A 464 -12.49 8.90 16.29
C ASP A 464 -13.61 8.65 15.27
N GLN A 465 -13.68 9.47 14.21
CA GLN A 465 -14.68 9.32 13.14
C GLN A 465 -14.25 8.27 12.11
N LEU A 466 -12.94 8.16 11.87
CA LEU A 466 -12.36 7.18 10.92
C LEU A 466 -12.25 5.78 11.52
N PHE A 467 -12.12 5.69 12.85
CA PHE A 467 -12.01 4.43 13.61
C PHE A 467 -13.08 4.35 14.69
N PRO A 468 -14.38 4.29 14.31
CA PRO A 468 -15.46 4.16 15.29
C PRO A 468 -15.29 2.86 16.09
N ALA A 469 -15.68 2.90 17.36
CA ALA A 469 -15.70 1.70 18.19
C ALA A 469 -16.50 0.58 17.52
N ALA A 470 -16.01 -0.66 17.64
CA ALA A 470 -16.66 -1.82 17.06
C ALA A 470 -18.13 -1.88 17.50
N GLN A 471 -19.05 -1.78 16.55
CA GLN A 471 -20.47 -1.92 16.82
C GLN A 471 -20.83 -3.41 16.87
N ARG A 472 -21.82 -3.75 17.71
CA ARG A 472 -22.39 -5.10 17.70
C ARG A 472 -22.93 -5.41 16.31
N PRO A 473 -22.70 -6.65 15.81
CA PRO A 473 -23.21 -7.07 14.51
C PRO A 473 -24.73 -6.93 14.46
N SER A 474 -25.24 -6.45 13.33
CA SER A 474 -26.69 -6.40 13.13
C SER A 474 -27.26 -7.82 13.09
N GLY A 475 -28.44 -8.02 13.65
CA GLY A 475 -29.13 -9.32 13.57
C GLY A 475 -29.33 -9.78 12.12
N ALA A 476 -29.53 -8.84 11.20
CA ALA A 476 -29.65 -9.12 9.76
C ALA A 476 -28.37 -9.73 9.17
N LEU A 477 -27.18 -9.23 9.55
CA LEU A 477 -25.89 -9.75 9.12
C LEU A 477 -25.69 -11.20 9.59
N LEU A 478 -26.02 -11.47 10.86
CA LEU A 478 -25.95 -12.83 11.42
C LEU A 478 -26.90 -13.79 10.71
N CYS A 479 -28.11 -13.34 10.39
CA CYS A 479 -29.06 -14.11 9.59
C CYS A 479 -28.55 -14.39 8.17
N GLN A 480 -27.91 -13.43 7.53
CA GLN A 480 -27.30 -13.61 6.21
C GLN A 480 -26.17 -14.63 6.25
N ALA A 481 -25.29 -14.57 7.26
CA ALA A 481 -24.22 -15.54 7.46
C ALA A 481 -24.78 -16.97 7.68
N ALA A 482 -25.74 -17.10 8.58
CA ALA A 482 -26.39 -18.37 8.87
C ALA A 482 -27.09 -18.94 7.62
N LEU A 483 -27.86 -18.10 6.89
CA LEU A 483 -28.53 -18.53 5.66
C LEU A 483 -27.53 -19.00 4.61
N GLY A 484 -26.40 -18.28 4.43
CA GLY A 484 -25.35 -18.68 3.50
C GLY A 484 -24.80 -20.08 3.80
N LEU A 485 -24.54 -20.36 5.08
CA LEU A 485 -24.07 -21.69 5.52
C LEU A 485 -25.12 -22.78 5.25
N LEU A 486 -26.39 -22.54 5.60
CA LEU A 486 -27.48 -23.50 5.37
C LEU A 486 -27.66 -23.81 3.88
N LEU A 487 -27.61 -22.80 3.05
CA LEU A 487 -27.78 -22.95 1.60
C LEU A 487 -26.57 -23.69 0.99
N ARG A 488 -25.34 -23.43 1.46
CA ARG A 488 -24.16 -24.18 1.06
C ARG A 488 -24.25 -25.65 1.46
N GLU A 489 -24.66 -25.96 2.71
CA GLU A 489 -24.88 -27.32 3.16
C GLU A 489 -25.93 -28.03 2.29
N LYS A 490 -27.02 -27.33 1.97
CA LYS A 490 -28.07 -27.85 1.09
C LYS A 490 -27.53 -28.16 -0.32
N GLN A 491 -26.77 -27.23 -0.88
CA GLN A 491 -26.16 -27.41 -2.22
C GLN A 491 -25.19 -28.60 -2.25
N HIS A 492 -24.33 -28.76 -1.24
CA HIS A 492 -23.42 -29.89 -1.13
C HIS A 492 -24.18 -31.21 -1.04
N THR A 493 -25.24 -31.25 -0.23
CA THR A 493 -26.10 -32.43 -0.10
C THR A 493 -26.78 -32.80 -1.41
N GLU A 494 -27.26 -31.82 -2.18
CA GLU A 494 -27.87 -32.04 -3.49
C GLU A 494 -26.86 -32.57 -4.52
N ILE A 495 -25.64 -32.03 -4.54
CA ILE A 495 -24.55 -32.53 -5.39
C ILE A 495 -24.22 -34.00 -5.02
N TYR A 496 -24.07 -34.29 -3.71
CA TYR A 496 -23.80 -35.64 -3.25
C TYR A 496 -24.92 -36.62 -3.60
N ARG A 497 -26.18 -36.22 -3.42
CA ARG A 497 -27.36 -37.01 -3.78
C ARG A 497 -27.37 -37.37 -5.26
N ASN A 498 -27.02 -36.48 -6.15
CA ASN A 498 -26.97 -36.71 -7.59
C ASN A 498 -25.85 -37.69 -8.01
N GLN A 499 -24.87 -37.93 -7.12
CA GLN A 499 -23.79 -38.90 -7.34
C GLN A 499 -24.09 -40.30 -6.77
N THR A 500 -25.15 -40.42 -5.96
CA THR A 500 -25.54 -41.72 -5.36
C THR A 500 -26.48 -42.51 -6.25
N SER A 501 -26.45 -43.83 -6.14
CA SER A 501 -27.32 -44.74 -6.91
C SER A 501 -28.78 -44.64 -6.53
N ASP A 502 -29.11 -44.15 -5.33
CA ASP A 502 -30.46 -43.91 -4.84
C ASP A 502 -30.73 -42.44 -4.60
N MET A 503 -31.14 -41.74 -5.64
CA MET A 503 -31.47 -40.31 -5.59
C MET A 503 -32.69 -39.97 -4.73
N PHE A 504 -33.51 -40.95 -4.40
CA PHE A 504 -34.77 -40.77 -3.67
C PHE A 504 -34.67 -41.21 -2.21
N SER A 505 -33.50 -41.65 -1.78
CA SER A 505 -33.29 -42.02 -0.39
C SER A 505 -33.56 -40.83 0.56
N PRO A 506 -34.42 -41.01 1.58
CA PRO A 506 -34.68 -39.94 2.56
C PRO A 506 -33.44 -39.58 3.37
N PHE A 507 -32.43 -40.47 3.42
CA PHE A 507 -31.14 -40.23 4.08
C PHE A 507 -30.15 -39.42 3.23
N ALA A 508 -30.40 -39.28 1.94
CA ALA A 508 -29.56 -38.49 1.04
C ALA A 508 -29.93 -37.01 0.97
N SER A 509 -30.91 -36.54 1.76
CA SER A 509 -31.33 -35.14 1.75
C SER A 509 -31.25 -34.50 3.15
N SER A 510 -30.67 -33.31 3.22
CA SER A 510 -30.59 -32.48 4.45
C SER A 510 -31.59 -31.31 4.39
N ASN A 511 -32.88 -31.65 4.18
CA ASN A 511 -33.93 -30.65 4.00
C ASN A 511 -34.57 -30.12 5.31
N GLY A 512 -34.09 -30.61 6.46
CA GLY A 512 -34.62 -30.20 7.77
C GLY A 512 -36.04 -30.69 8.08
N ARG A 513 -36.67 -31.51 7.22
CA ARG A 513 -38.04 -32.02 7.44
C ARG A 513 -38.06 -33.06 8.57
N ARG A 514 -39.05 -32.94 9.47
CA ARG A 514 -39.33 -33.88 10.57
C ARG A 514 -40.83 -34.17 10.54
N PHE A 515 -41.19 -35.38 10.99
CA PHE A 515 -42.59 -35.75 11.11
C PHE A 515 -43.18 -35.11 12.40
N ASN A 516 -44.27 -34.37 12.24
CA ASN A 516 -45.06 -33.74 13.31
C ASN A 516 -44.30 -32.75 14.22
N VAL A 517 -43.09 -32.32 13.85
CA VAL A 517 -42.29 -31.31 14.61
C VAL A 517 -41.56 -30.42 13.64
N LEU A 518 -41.43 -29.18 13.99
CA LEU A 518 -40.53 -28.27 13.27
C LEU A 518 -39.09 -28.60 13.67
N HIS A 519 -38.22 -28.67 12.69
CA HIS A 519 -36.79 -28.84 12.96
C HIS A 519 -36.19 -27.52 13.43
N CYS A 520 -35.64 -27.53 14.62
CA CYS A 520 -34.89 -26.41 15.18
C CYS A 520 -33.39 -26.80 15.28
N ARG A 521 -32.54 -25.87 14.94
CA ARG A 521 -31.08 -26.01 15.02
C ARG A 521 -30.49 -24.79 15.71
N ASN A 522 -29.59 -24.99 16.66
CA ASN A 522 -28.81 -23.92 17.26
C ASN A 522 -27.46 -23.83 16.54
N LEU A 523 -27.13 -22.63 16.04
CA LEU A 523 -25.87 -22.33 15.38
C LEU A 523 -25.16 -21.24 16.19
N THR A 524 -23.94 -21.50 16.62
CA THR A 524 -23.11 -20.49 17.26
C THR A 524 -22.26 -19.81 16.19
N LEU A 525 -22.34 -18.51 16.12
CA LEU A 525 -21.55 -17.64 15.26
C LEU A 525 -20.64 -16.79 16.11
N GLN A 526 -19.45 -16.46 15.61
CA GLN A 526 -18.49 -15.60 16.28
C GLN A 526 -18.10 -14.46 15.35
N LEU A 527 -18.16 -13.22 15.84
CA LEU A 527 -17.70 -12.02 15.16
C LEU A 527 -16.71 -11.29 16.07
N GLY A 528 -15.42 -11.35 15.73
CA GLY A 528 -14.38 -10.93 16.63
C GLY A 528 -14.41 -11.75 17.93
N ASP A 529 -14.53 -11.06 19.08
CA ASP A 529 -14.61 -11.70 20.39
C ASP A 529 -16.04 -12.09 20.81
N ASP A 530 -17.06 -11.57 20.13
CA ASP A 530 -18.47 -11.78 20.45
C ASP A 530 -18.98 -13.11 19.89
N LYS A 531 -19.52 -13.97 20.77
CA LYS A 531 -20.20 -15.20 20.38
C LYS A 531 -21.71 -15.05 20.52
N VAL A 532 -22.41 -15.36 19.44
CA VAL A 532 -23.87 -15.28 19.37
C VAL A 532 -24.42 -16.65 19.01
N ALA A 533 -25.29 -17.18 19.87
CA ALA A 533 -26.07 -18.39 19.56
C ALA A 533 -27.34 -17.97 18.82
N LEU A 534 -27.57 -18.53 17.65
CA LEU A 534 -28.74 -18.26 16.80
C LEU A 534 -29.60 -19.52 16.72
N SER A 535 -30.86 -19.41 17.13
CA SER A 535 -31.84 -20.50 16.98
C SER A 535 -32.52 -20.39 15.61
N ILE A 536 -32.47 -21.46 14.84
CA ILE A 536 -32.97 -21.51 13.45
C ILE A 536 -34.06 -22.56 13.37
N THR A 537 -35.26 -22.15 13.00
CA THR A 537 -36.39 -23.04 12.74
C THR A 537 -36.62 -23.15 11.22
N TYR A 538 -36.75 -24.39 10.74
CA TYR A 538 -37.02 -24.69 9.34
C TYR A 538 -38.54 -24.69 9.12
N ASN A 539 -39.05 -23.73 8.36
CA ASN A 539 -40.47 -23.61 8.07
C ASN A 539 -40.91 -24.55 6.93
N PRO A 540 -42.17 -24.99 6.91
CA PRO A 540 -42.68 -25.90 5.86
C PRO A 540 -42.68 -25.31 4.46
N ASP A 541 -42.77 -24.00 4.35
CA ASP A 541 -42.74 -23.25 3.08
C ASP A 541 -41.31 -23.07 2.49
N GLY A 542 -40.28 -23.59 3.19
CA GLY A 542 -38.90 -23.50 2.76
C GLY A 542 -38.17 -22.24 3.21
N THR A 543 -38.82 -21.41 4.03
CA THR A 543 -38.24 -20.26 4.69
C THR A 543 -37.61 -20.66 6.03
N TYR A 544 -36.97 -19.72 6.70
CA TYR A 544 -36.33 -19.94 8.01
C TYR A 544 -36.82 -18.85 8.99
N SER A 545 -37.07 -19.25 10.21
CA SER A 545 -37.24 -18.31 11.33
C SER A 545 -35.95 -18.35 12.17
N MET A 546 -35.26 -17.22 12.26
CA MET A 546 -34.00 -17.07 12.99
C MET A 546 -34.20 -16.03 14.07
N GLU A 547 -34.29 -16.48 15.32
CA GLU A 547 -34.76 -15.65 16.44
C GLU A 547 -36.10 -14.93 16.09
N VAL A 548 -36.04 -13.59 16.00
CA VAL A 548 -37.21 -12.75 15.62
C VAL A 548 -37.26 -12.43 14.11
N PHE A 549 -36.32 -12.97 13.33
CA PHE A 549 -36.24 -12.66 11.90
C PHE A 549 -36.87 -13.77 11.06
N HIS A 550 -37.66 -13.37 10.09
CA HIS A 550 -38.11 -14.25 9.01
C HIS A 550 -37.19 -14.14 7.82
N VAL A 551 -36.59 -15.26 7.42
CA VAL A 551 -35.45 -15.28 6.49
C VAL A 551 -35.73 -16.26 5.36
N SER A 552 -35.47 -15.81 4.13
CA SER A 552 -35.52 -16.66 2.94
C SER A 552 -34.41 -16.24 1.95
N GLY A 553 -34.04 -17.14 1.04
CA GLY A 553 -33.12 -16.78 -0.01
C GLY A 553 -32.53 -17.97 -0.78
N ALA A 554 -31.63 -17.64 -1.70
CA ALA A 554 -30.93 -18.60 -2.52
C ALA A 554 -29.51 -18.10 -2.84
N LEU A 555 -28.58 -19.05 -3.05
CA LEU A 555 -27.29 -18.75 -3.62
C LEU A 555 -27.43 -18.59 -5.13
N GLN A 556 -26.85 -17.53 -5.67
CA GLN A 556 -26.81 -17.22 -7.08
C GLN A 556 -25.34 -17.09 -7.52
N MET A 557 -24.91 -17.90 -8.47
CA MET A 557 -23.58 -17.79 -9.03
C MET A 557 -23.59 -16.93 -10.29
N GLU A 558 -22.66 -15.98 -10.39
CA GLU A 558 -22.41 -15.18 -11.58
C GLU A 558 -20.91 -15.26 -11.90
N GLY A 559 -20.56 -16.09 -12.88
CA GLY A 559 -19.17 -16.51 -13.10
C GLY A 559 -18.63 -17.23 -11.88
N ASP A 560 -17.49 -16.77 -11.36
CA ASP A 560 -16.84 -17.34 -10.16
C ASP A 560 -17.29 -16.68 -8.85
N VAL A 561 -18.27 -15.76 -8.92
CA VAL A 561 -18.76 -15.00 -7.75
C VAL A 561 -20.08 -15.55 -7.25
N THR A 562 -20.14 -15.87 -5.96
CA THR A 562 -21.37 -16.29 -5.28
C THR A 562 -22.05 -15.11 -4.59
N TYR A 563 -23.31 -14.91 -4.91
CA TYR A 563 -24.18 -13.93 -4.26
C TYR A 563 -25.24 -14.63 -3.41
N LEU A 564 -25.54 -14.03 -2.25
CA LEU A 564 -26.66 -14.44 -1.43
C LEU A 564 -27.85 -13.52 -1.73
N ARG A 565 -28.77 -13.96 -2.57
CA ARG A 565 -30.04 -13.23 -2.73
C ARG A 565 -30.96 -13.62 -1.59
N CYS A 566 -31.23 -12.72 -0.65
CA CYS A 566 -32.00 -13.01 0.54
C CYS A 566 -33.01 -11.92 0.88
N SER A 567 -34.02 -12.32 1.64
CA SER A 567 -34.96 -11.46 2.32
C SER A 567 -34.83 -11.70 3.82
N VAL A 568 -34.60 -10.63 4.58
CA VAL A 568 -34.61 -10.65 6.06
C VAL A 568 -35.70 -9.69 6.50
N ASN A 569 -36.80 -10.21 7.10
CA ASN A 569 -37.99 -9.45 7.47
C ASN A 569 -38.56 -8.60 6.31
N GLY A 570 -38.58 -9.14 5.10
CA GLY A 570 -39.08 -8.45 3.90
C GLY A 570 -38.11 -7.48 3.24
N VAL A 571 -36.94 -7.22 3.85
CA VAL A 571 -35.89 -6.41 3.23
C VAL A 571 -35.07 -7.30 2.31
N LEU A 572 -35.13 -7.02 1.01
CA LEU A 572 -34.37 -7.75 0.00
C LEU A 572 -32.93 -7.21 -0.07
N SER A 573 -31.98 -8.11 -0.05
CA SER A 573 -30.55 -7.78 -0.21
C SER A 573 -29.82 -8.82 -1.06
N ARG A 574 -28.66 -8.42 -1.59
CA ARG A 574 -27.83 -9.28 -2.44
C ARG A 574 -26.35 -9.09 -2.14
N PRO A 575 -25.90 -9.42 -0.90
CA PRO A 575 -24.48 -9.38 -0.60
C PRO A 575 -23.72 -10.45 -1.38
N LYS A 576 -22.44 -10.17 -1.67
CA LYS A 576 -21.49 -11.16 -2.14
C LYS A 576 -21.03 -12.02 -0.97
N LEU A 577 -20.93 -13.31 -1.20
CA LEU A 577 -20.62 -14.30 -0.17
C LEU A 577 -19.39 -15.11 -0.57
N VAL A 578 -18.43 -15.22 0.33
CA VAL A 578 -17.28 -16.12 0.20
C VAL A 578 -17.21 -16.96 1.48
N ILE A 579 -17.33 -18.28 1.35
CA ILE A 579 -17.28 -19.18 2.49
C ILE A 579 -16.06 -20.09 2.34
N LEU A 580 -15.10 -19.92 3.23
CA LEU A 580 -13.89 -20.73 3.30
C LEU A 580 -13.86 -21.45 4.63
N ASP A 581 -13.77 -22.77 4.58
CA ASP A 581 -13.83 -23.64 5.76
C ASP A 581 -15.02 -23.30 6.68
N ASN A 582 -14.73 -22.79 7.87
CA ASN A 582 -15.72 -22.40 8.88
C ASN A 582 -15.93 -20.89 8.97
N THR A 583 -15.46 -20.13 8.00
CA THR A 583 -15.54 -18.66 7.98
C THR A 583 -16.40 -18.18 6.83
N VAL A 584 -17.34 -17.31 7.11
CA VAL A 584 -18.23 -16.63 6.15
C VAL A 584 -17.78 -15.19 6.00
N HIS A 585 -17.39 -14.82 4.80
CA HIS A 585 -17.11 -13.43 4.43
C HIS A 585 -18.28 -12.87 3.65
N ILE A 586 -18.82 -11.75 4.11
CA ILE A 586 -19.94 -11.05 3.51
C ILE A 586 -19.47 -9.68 3.06
N PHE A 587 -19.69 -9.38 1.79
CA PHE A 587 -19.38 -8.07 1.20
C PHE A 587 -20.67 -7.42 0.75
N SER A 588 -20.99 -6.28 1.38
CA SER A 588 -22.21 -5.54 1.16
C SER A 588 -21.94 -4.06 0.82
N MET A 589 -22.99 -3.30 0.61
CA MET A 589 -22.89 -1.84 0.43
C MET A 589 -22.45 -1.12 1.72
N GLU A 590 -22.57 -1.75 2.88
CA GLU A 590 -22.22 -1.20 4.19
C GLU A 590 -20.75 -1.49 4.58
N GLY A 591 -20.09 -2.39 3.85
CA GLY A 591 -18.70 -2.80 4.08
C GLY A 591 -18.54 -4.31 4.05
N SER A 592 -17.41 -4.80 4.57
CA SER A 592 -17.09 -6.22 4.70
C SER A 592 -17.34 -6.72 6.14
N ALA A 593 -17.72 -7.98 6.26
CA ALA A 593 -17.85 -8.65 7.55
C ALA A 593 -17.35 -10.09 7.47
N GLN A 594 -16.65 -10.50 8.50
CA GLN A 594 -16.21 -11.89 8.70
C GLN A 594 -16.96 -12.49 9.88
N VAL A 595 -17.58 -13.64 9.65
CA VAL A 595 -18.33 -14.38 10.67
C VAL A 595 -17.76 -15.79 10.74
N ASP A 596 -17.25 -16.19 11.90
CA ASP A 596 -16.67 -17.49 12.11
C ASP A 596 -17.68 -18.46 12.75
N VAL A 597 -17.59 -19.72 12.38
CA VAL A 597 -18.28 -20.81 13.05
C VAL A 597 -17.29 -21.49 13.99
N PRO A 598 -17.43 -21.33 15.31
CA PRO A 598 -16.48 -21.92 16.25
C PRO A 598 -16.37 -23.44 16.09
N VAL A 599 -15.14 -23.94 16.04
CA VAL A 599 -14.89 -25.38 15.99
C VAL A 599 -15.29 -25.99 17.33
N PRO A 600 -16.10 -27.08 17.36
CA PRO A 600 -16.47 -27.76 18.59
C PRO A 600 -15.24 -28.18 19.42
N LYS A 601 -15.31 -28.01 20.73
CA LYS A 601 -14.19 -28.30 21.67
C LYS A 601 -13.58 -29.70 21.48
N PHE A 602 -14.38 -30.70 21.12
CA PHE A 602 -13.90 -32.08 20.91
C PHE A 602 -13.08 -32.29 19.64
N LEU A 603 -13.18 -31.36 18.65
CA LEU A 603 -12.34 -31.36 17.46
C LEU A 603 -11.09 -30.47 17.63
N ALA A 604 -11.11 -29.52 18.57
CA ALA A 604 -9.99 -28.58 18.80
C ALA A 604 -8.72 -29.28 19.37
N GLY A 605 -8.82 -30.49 19.91
CA GLY A 605 -7.70 -31.26 20.46
C GLY A 605 -6.81 -31.95 19.41
N VAL A 606 -7.16 -31.89 18.11
CA VAL A 606 -6.44 -32.60 17.05
C VAL A 606 -5.52 -31.64 16.24
N SER A 607 -5.77 -30.35 16.30
CA SER A 607 -4.88 -29.33 15.72
C SER A 607 -3.91 -28.84 16.79
N GLY A 608 -2.61 -29.04 16.55
CA GLY A 608 -1.51 -28.86 17.48
C GLY A 608 -1.54 -27.55 18.28
N SER A 609 -1.11 -27.64 19.51
CA SER A 609 -1.03 -26.62 20.55
C SER A 609 -0.54 -25.24 20.02
N SER A 610 -1.47 -24.32 19.83
CA SER A 610 -1.15 -22.89 19.92
C SER A 610 -0.77 -22.59 21.37
N ALA A 611 0.38 -21.96 21.60
CA ALA A 611 0.85 -21.56 22.93
C ALA A 611 -0.24 -20.74 23.63
N GLN A 612 -0.95 -21.35 24.58
CA GLN A 612 -2.02 -20.70 25.33
C GLN A 612 -1.40 -19.64 26.25
N GLY A 613 -1.72 -18.39 25.99
CA GLY A 613 -1.51 -17.29 26.93
C GLY A 613 -0.23 -16.46 26.80
N GLY A 614 0.62 -16.68 25.78
CA GLY A 614 1.83 -15.90 25.52
C GLY A 614 1.72 -14.95 24.32
N ALA A 615 2.72 -14.09 24.14
CA ALA A 615 2.84 -13.24 22.95
C ALA A 615 3.42 -14.05 21.78
N VAL A 616 2.77 -13.96 20.63
CA VAL A 616 3.20 -14.63 19.38
C VAL A 616 3.63 -13.58 18.34
N ALA A 617 4.48 -13.99 17.39
CA ALA A 617 4.87 -13.14 16.28
C ALA A 617 3.68 -12.91 15.35
N PRO A 618 3.26 -11.65 15.14
CA PRO A 618 2.13 -11.33 14.26
C PRO A 618 2.47 -11.58 12.79
N MET A 619 3.76 -11.57 12.46
CA MET A 619 4.29 -11.78 11.12
C MET A 619 5.71 -12.34 11.18
N THR A 620 6.23 -12.79 10.03
CA THR A 620 7.65 -13.17 9.92
C THR A 620 8.52 -11.91 9.90
N GLY A 621 9.52 -11.86 10.77
CA GLY A 621 10.43 -10.71 10.88
C GLY A 621 11.65 -11.02 11.74
N THR A 622 12.54 -10.04 11.88
CA THR A 622 13.74 -10.15 12.69
C THR A 622 13.54 -9.45 14.03
N ILE A 623 13.90 -10.10 15.13
CA ILE A 623 13.85 -9.50 16.47
C ILE A 623 14.99 -8.47 16.57
N GLU A 624 14.65 -7.20 16.68
CA GLU A 624 15.62 -6.10 16.85
C GLU A 624 16.05 -5.93 18.29
N LYS A 625 15.07 -5.98 19.22
CA LYS A 625 15.31 -5.83 20.66
C LYS A 625 14.42 -6.73 21.48
N VAL A 626 14.95 -7.21 22.58
CA VAL A 626 14.22 -7.93 23.63
C VAL A 626 14.19 -7.04 24.87
N LEU A 627 12.98 -6.63 25.30
CA LEU A 627 12.78 -5.64 26.36
C LEU A 627 12.48 -6.28 27.71
N VAL A 628 12.20 -7.59 27.74
CA VAL A 628 11.83 -8.34 28.97
C VAL A 628 12.68 -9.60 29.11
N LYS A 629 12.80 -10.06 30.36
CA LYS A 629 13.49 -11.32 30.73
C LYS A 629 12.52 -12.24 31.46
N ALA A 630 12.87 -13.52 31.55
CA ALA A 630 12.14 -14.46 32.40
C ALA A 630 12.14 -13.99 33.84
N GLY A 631 10.99 -13.96 34.49
CA GLY A 631 10.75 -13.45 35.84
C GLY A 631 10.24 -11.99 35.90
N ASP A 632 10.23 -11.23 34.79
CA ASP A 632 9.71 -9.88 34.78
C ASP A 632 8.17 -9.87 34.88
N SER A 633 7.62 -8.96 35.71
CA SER A 633 6.17 -8.74 35.80
C SER A 633 5.77 -7.65 34.80
N VAL A 634 4.76 -7.91 33.97
CA VAL A 634 4.28 -7.00 32.92
C VAL A 634 2.77 -6.77 33.05
N GLN A 635 2.31 -5.59 32.68
CA GLN A 635 0.91 -5.22 32.56
C GLN A 635 0.43 -5.49 31.11
N LYS A 636 -0.89 -5.60 30.90
CA LYS A 636 -1.47 -5.65 29.56
C LYS A 636 -1.06 -4.38 28.77
N GLY A 637 -0.45 -4.57 27.60
CA GLY A 637 0.01 -3.49 26.73
C GLY A 637 1.48 -3.09 26.91
N ASP A 638 2.20 -3.63 27.93
CA ASP A 638 3.63 -3.36 28.10
C ASP A 638 4.45 -3.91 26.92
N PRO A 639 5.52 -3.19 26.50
CA PRO A 639 6.35 -3.63 25.39
C PRO A 639 7.24 -4.82 25.80
N LEU A 640 7.16 -5.91 25.06
CA LEU A 640 7.93 -7.14 25.29
C LEU A 640 9.16 -7.24 24.39
N MET A 641 8.98 -6.96 23.12
CA MET A 641 10.02 -7.05 22.09
C MET A 641 9.77 -6.02 20.99
N VAL A 642 10.82 -5.69 20.27
CA VAL A 642 10.77 -4.91 19.01
C VAL A 642 11.18 -5.83 17.88
N MET A 643 10.31 -5.96 16.88
CA MET A 643 10.53 -6.75 15.67
C MET A 643 10.61 -5.81 14.46
N ILE A 644 11.54 -6.07 13.55
CA ILE A 644 11.58 -5.43 12.24
C ILE A 644 10.97 -6.38 11.22
N ALA A 645 9.89 -5.94 10.58
CA ALA A 645 9.26 -6.63 9.47
C ALA A 645 8.79 -5.61 8.43
N MET A 646 8.87 -5.95 7.14
CA MET A 646 8.42 -5.08 6.04
C MET A 646 8.93 -3.63 6.13
N LYS A 647 10.20 -3.45 6.50
CA LYS A 647 10.91 -2.17 6.66
C LYS A 647 10.41 -1.28 7.81
N MET A 648 9.56 -1.79 8.69
CA MET A 648 9.02 -1.07 9.84
C MET A 648 9.36 -1.76 11.15
N GLU A 649 9.50 -0.96 12.21
CA GLU A 649 9.65 -1.47 13.58
C GLU A 649 8.27 -1.70 14.21
N HIS A 650 8.06 -2.89 14.75
CA HIS A 650 6.82 -3.30 15.42
C HIS A 650 7.11 -3.66 16.86
N THR A 651 6.47 -2.97 17.79
CA THR A 651 6.54 -3.29 19.21
C THR A 651 5.53 -4.37 19.55
N ILE A 652 6.00 -5.53 19.92
CA ILE A 652 5.17 -6.64 20.42
C ILE A 652 4.84 -6.36 21.89
N ARG A 653 3.55 -6.34 22.21
CA ARG A 653 3.05 -5.99 23.55
C ARG A 653 2.45 -7.18 24.29
N ALA A 654 2.42 -7.09 25.60
CA ALA A 654 1.82 -8.10 26.46
C ALA A 654 0.29 -8.19 26.22
N PRO A 655 -0.24 -9.37 25.88
CA PRO A 655 -1.67 -9.57 25.65
C PRO A 655 -2.49 -9.51 26.96
N LYS A 656 -1.86 -9.81 28.09
CA LYS A 656 -2.45 -9.77 29.43
C LYS A 656 -1.39 -9.38 30.46
N ALA A 657 -1.82 -9.04 31.67
CA ALA A 657 -0.91 -8.90 32.81
C ALA A 657 -0.43 -10.28 33.27
N GLY A 658 0.80 -10.38 33.79
CA GLY A 658 1.37 -11.61 34.31
C GLY A 658 2.88 -11.57 34.41
N VAL A 659 3.48 -12.72 34.75
CA VAL A 659 4.94 -12.88 34.84
C VAL A 659 5.46 -13.58 33.59
N VAL A 660 6.55 -13.10 33.05
CA VAL A 660 7.22 -13.71 31.89
C VAL A 660 7.90 -15.02 32.30
N LYS A 661 7.42 -16.14 31.79
CA LYS A 661 8.00 -17.46 32.10
C LYS A 661 9.23 -17.72 31.22
N LYS A 662 9.14 -17.44 29.92
CA LYS A 662 10.22 -17.75 28.99
C LYS A 662 10.19 -16.82 27.79
N VAL A 663 11.38 -16.43 27.32
CA VAL A 663 11.61 -15.70 26.08
C VAL A 663 12.28 -16.67 25.10
N PHE A 664 11.68 -16.84 23.90
CA PHE A 664 12.10 -17.88 22.96
C PHE A 664 13.12 -17.37 21.92
N PHE A 665 13.17 -16.07 21.67
CA PHE A 665 14.01 -15.48 20.64
C PHE A 665 15.00 -14.48 21.22
N LYS A 666 16.16 -14.37 20.58
CA LYS A 666 17.21 -13.40 20.90
C LYS A 666 17.23 -12.28 19.86
N GLU A 667 17.86 -11.15 20.19
CA GLU A 667 18.13 -10.07 19.24
C GLU A 667 18.88 -10.60 18.01
N GLY A 668 18.49 -10.15 16.82
CA GLY A 668 19.01 -10.59 15.54
C GLY A 668 18.44 -11.92 15.00
N SER A 669 17.63 -12.66 15.77
CA SER A 669 17.02 -13.91 15.32
C SER A 669 15.76 -13.65 14.48
N GLN A 670 15.50 -14.51 13.50
CA GLN A 670 14.30 -14.46 12.68
C GLN A 670 13.18 -15.28 13.33
N ALA A 671 12.02 -14.68 13.53
CA ALA A 671 10.82 -15.33 14.01
C ALA A 671 9.79 -15.45 12.87
N ASN A 672 9.21 -16.63 12.70
CA ASN A 672 8.14 -16.87 11.74
C ASN A 672 6.79 -16.41 12.32
N ARG A 673 5.84 -16.10 11.44
CA ARG A 673 4.47 -15.79 11.84
C ARG A 673 3.90 -16.87 12.76
N HIS A 674 3.21 -16.44 13.82
CA HIS A 674 2.65 -17.29 14.89
C HIS A 674 3.68 -18.05 15.74
N ALA A 675 4.99 -17.81 15.58
CA ALA A 675 5.97 -18.34 16.50
C ALA A 675 5.76 -17.74 17.90
N ALA A 676 5.78 -18.57 18.93
CA ALA A 676 5.71 -18.11 20.31
C ALA A 676 6.97 -17.27 20.63
N LEU A 677 6.81 -16.00 20.97
CA LEU A 677 7.90 -15.09 21.31
C LEU A 677 8.18 -15.07 22.82
N VAL A 678 7.11 -14.98 23.60
CA VAL A 678 7.16 -14.93 25.07
C VAL A 678 6.07 -15.83 25.63
N GLU A 679 6.43 -16.68 26.58
CA GLU A 679 5.49 -17.49 27.38
C GLU A 679 5.25 -16.76 28.69
N MET A 680 3.97 -16.63 29.07
CA MET A 680 3.55 -16.04 30.34
C MET A 680 3.20 -17.17 31.34
N GLU A 681 3.45 -16.95 32.62
CA GLU A 681 2.97 -17.86 33.67
C GLU A 681 1.45 -17.86 33.66
N GLN A 682 0.87 -19.04 33.83
CA GLN A 682 -0.56 -19.19 34.09
C GLN A 682 -0.80 -18.87 35.59
N GLU A 683 -1.73 -17.97 35.87
CA GLU A 683 -2.29 -17.88 37.22
C GLU A 683 -3.00 -19.21 37.51
N GLU A 684 -2.41 -20.04 38.38
CA GLU A 684 -3.12 -21.12 39.03
C GLU A 684 -4.14 -20.48 39.97
N GLY A 685 -5.42 -20.49 39.60
CA GLY A 685 -6.43 -20.15 40.57
C GLY A 685 -7.67 -19.47 40.06
N ALA A 686 -8.66 -20.29 39.74
CA ALA A 686 -10.01 -20.25 40.32
C ALA A 686 -10.77 -21.42 39.72
N GLY A 687 -10.91 -22.49 40.48
CA GLY A 687 -11.84 -23.56 40.18
C GLY A 687 -13.24 -22.98 40.05
N GLU A 688 -13.89 -23.26 38.95
CA GLU A 688 -15.33 -23.16 38.82
C GLU A 688 -15.94 -24.34 39.58
N GLU A 689 -16.67 -24.02 40.68
CA GLU A 689 -17.78 -24.84 41.16
C GLU A 689 -18.98 -24.75 40.21
#